data_9377c36126af066b159283ba535e70b7
#
_entry.id   9377c36126af066b159283ba535e70b7
#
_cell.length_a   1.000
_cell.length_b   1.000
_cell.length_c   1.000
_cell.angle_alpha   90.00
_cell.angle_beta   90.00
_cell.angle_gamma   90.00
#
_symmetry.space_group_name_H-M   'P 1'
#
loop_
_entity.id
_entity.type
_entity.pdbx_description
1 polymer ?
#
loop_
_entity_poly.entity_id
_entity_poly.type
_entity_poly.pdbx_seq_one_letter_code
_entity_poly.pdbx_strand_id
1 'polypeptide(L)'
;MTNAASPLELWGGVECTVVRIGDEYRSQLHDTGHWSRMSDLEAMAELGIKAVRYPIVWETVAPEVPTELDFSWHDKRLARLKELGIRVIGGLVHHGSGPRYASMLDDHFPQMLADYARRVAQRYPWIEAWTPVNEPLTTARFSCLYGHWYPHAHDIETMFRGLANECLGTVLAMREIRKVNPDAQLVVTEDMGKTFSTERLAYQAKHENERRWLSLDLLDGRVVPGHRFHAWLLKAGVPRKTLDELATGDGRPDIVGINHYLTSERFLDHRVDRFPEVEPGTNGVDIYVDLEAVRIDRLRNEVGPAKRLREVWDRYRIAIAYTEVHHGCSRDEQVRWLAEVWNACEKERRRGADIRAVTLWSMFGNVDWRSLLTRRDNIYDPGVFDTRGGSPRPTLLAKTAAKLGRGEKLDHPVLDLPGWWKRPGRCYGRRSFDMLPRDCSAARPLLITGATGTLGQAFAKICAHRGLPHVLTSRAELDITDEASIAAALERYKPWAVINSAGFVRTWEADQRFDECLAINATGPELLGRACKAAGIPLVTFSSDLVFDGKAGRPYVEPDEPAPVCAYGKSKAEAEARLMAIDSEALIIRTSAFFGPWDRHNFLFDTIEKLKRGEEVVASDRTIVSPTYVPDLVQATLDLLLDDESGIWHLTNQGAVSWHELACEAAAAAKLDRHAIRLVRPAEDAEQIDTTLSSRRGLLLRPLNQALSDFASSSEALRRIS
;
A
#
# COMPACT_ATOMS: atom_id res chain seq x y z
N MET A 1 4.46 -10.49 43.52
CA MET A 1 3.59 -9.53 42.88
C MET A 1 4.07 -9.44 41.43
N THR A 2 3.38 -10.08 40.51
CA THR A 2 3.68 -9.95 39.07
C THR A 2 3.31 -8.52 38.69
N ASN A 3 4.33 -7.69 38.42
CA ASN A 3 4.11 -6.40 37.75
C ASN A 3 3.27 -6.67 36.51
N ALA A 4 2.04 -6.21 36.52
CA ALA A 4 1.24 -6.23 35.28
C ALA A 4 2.03 -5.43 34.24
N ALA A 5 2.55 -6.11 33.24
CA ALA A 5 3.27 -5.45 32.16
C ALA A 5 2.35 -4.36 31.56
N SER A 6 2.86 -3.14 31.38
CA SER A 6 2.12 -2.05 30.71
C SER A 6 1.46 -2.57 29.42
N PRO A 7 0.26 -2.12 29.05
CA PRO A 7 -0.39 -2.58 27.84
C PRO A 7 0.50 -2.37 26.60
N LEU A 8 0.30 -3.17 25.56
CA LEU A 8 0.97 -2.99 24.27
C LEU A 8 0.53 -1.65 23.66
N GLU A 9 1.48 -0.77 23.37
CA GLU A 9 1.18 0.55 22.82
C GLU A 9 1.00 0.51 21.32
N LEU A 10 0.11 1.37 20.81
CA LEU A 10 0.01 1.69 19.39
C LEU A 10 0.87 2.92 19.10
N TRP A 11 1.85 2.78 18.23
CA TRP A 11 2.66 3.86 17.72
C TRP A 11 2.33 4.14 16.25
N GLY A 12 2.70 5.32 15.76
CA GLY A 12 2.62 5.68 14.35
C GLY A 12 4.00 5.97 13.76
N GLY A 13 4.10 5.93 12.44
CA GLY A 13 5.29 6.34 11.73
C GLY A 13 4.93 7.00 10.41
N VAL A 14 5.67 8.03 10.05
CA VAL A 14 5.54 8.73 8.77
C VAL A 14 6.65 8.24 7.85
N GLU A 15 6.27 7.82 6.63
CA GLU A 15 7.27 7.54 5.60
C GLU A 15 8.00 8.84 5.26
N CYS A 16 9.27 8.88 5.59
CA CYS A 16 10.04 10.11 5.56
C CYS A 16 11.39 9.95 4.85
N THR A 17 11.52 8.90 4.07
CA THR A 17 12.73 8.66 3.27
C THR A 17 13.09 9.86 2.44
N VAL A 18 14.33 10.31 2.59
CA VAL A 18 14.98 11.33 1.73
C VAL A 18 16.25 10.73 1.19
N VAL A 19 16.21 10.28 -0.06
CA VAL A 19 17.35 9.63 -0.71
C VAL A 19 17.84 10.42 -1.91
N ARG A 20 19.14 10.34 -2.14
CA ARG A 20 19.80 10.92 -3.32
C ARG A 20 19.96 9.85 -4.39
N ILE A 21 19.48 10.14 -5.61
CA ILE A 21 19.60 9.28 -6.79
C ILE A 21 20.28 10.11 -7.89
N GLY A 22 21.51 9.77 -8.22
CA GLY A 22 22.36 10.66 -9.01
C GLY A 22 22.56 11.98 -8.28
N ASP A 23 22.13 13.08 -8.87
CA ASP A 23 22.19 14.43 -8.30
C ASP A 23 20.86 14.93 -7.72
N GLU A 24 19.80 14.15 -7.81
CA GLU A 24 18.46 14.53 -7.36
C GLU A 24 18.13 13.91 -6.01
N TYR A 25 17.46 14.69 -5.14
CA TYR A 25 16.85 14.18 -3.93
C TYR A 25 15.39 13.79 -4.18
N ARG A 26 14.99 12.62 -3.67
CA ARG A 26 13.61 12.15 -3.60
C ARG A 26 13.17 12.22 -2.14
N SER A 27 12.00 12.81 -1.89
CA SER A 27 11.48 12.99 -0.53
C SER A 27 10.05 12.48 -0.43
N GLN A 28 9.86 11.44 0.34
CA GLN A 28 8.52 10.89 0.62
C GLN A 28 7.61 11.87 1.34
N LEU A 29 8.16 12.79 2.14
CA LEU A 29 7.37 13.85 2.79
C LEU A 29 6.68 14.76 1.77
N HIS A 30 7.36 15.07 0.66
CA HIS A 30 6.80 15.84 -0.44
C HIS A 30 5.88 14.98 -1.32
N ASP A 31 6.34 13.80 -1.71
CA ASP A 31 5.62 12.92 -2.64
C ASP A 31 4.27 12.45 -2.06
N THR A 32 4.17 12.18 -0.75
CA THR A 32 2.92 11.85 -0.06
C THR A 32 2.10 13.08 0.32
N GLY A 33 2.64 14.29 0.16
CA GLY A 33 2.02 15.56 0.53
C GLY A 33 1.99 15.84 2.04
N HIS A 34 2.63 15.01 2.88
CA HIS A 34 2.72 15.24 4.33
C HIS A 34 3.40 16.58 4.64
N TRP A 35 4.33 17.02 3.79
CA TRP A 35 5.02 18.30 3.94
C TRP A 35 4.07 19.49 4.10
N SER A 36 2.96 19.50 3.38
CA SER A 36 2.01 20.62 3.36
C SER A 36 0.79 20.43 4.27
N ARG A 37 0.41 19.19 4.63
CA ARG A 37 -0.81 18.92 5.39
C ARG A 37 -0.56 18.93 6.91
N MET A 38 -1.10 19.93 7.62
CA MET A 38 -1.09 19.95 9.09
C MET A 38 -2.17 19.02 9.70
N SER A 39 -3.30 18.84 9.01
CA SER A 39 -4.38 17.92 9.43
C SER A 39 -3.96 16.48 9.63
N ASP A 40 -2.81 16.10 9.10
CA ASP A 40 -2.23 14.78 9.33
C ASP A 40 -1.93 14.53 10.82
N LEU A 41 -1.58 15.56 11.58
CA LEU A 41 -1.25 15.46 13.01
C LEU A 41 -2.51 15.23 13.86
N GLU A 42 -3.61 15.91 13.53
CA GLU A 42 -4.90 15.69 14.15
C GLU A 42 -5.41 14.27 13.90
N ALA A 43 -5.29 13.79 12.65
CA ALA A 43 -5.67 12.43 12.30
C ALA A 43 -4.88 11.36 13.11
N MET A 44 -3.59 11.58 13.36
CA MET A 44 -2.81 10.72 14.23
C MET A 44 -3.32 10.73 15.68
N ALA A 45 -3.66 11.90 16.20
CA ALA A 45 -4.17 12.05 17.57
C ALA A 45 -5.53 11.36 17.74
N GLU A 46 -6.45 11.54 16.77
CA GLU A 46 -7.78 10.90 16.75
C GLU A 46 -7.68 9.38 16.73
N LEU A 47 -6.65 8.83 16.08
CA LEU A 47 -6.37 7.40 16.07
C LEU A 47 -5.98 6.84 17.45
N GLY A 48 -5.51 7.70 18.35
CA GLY A 48 -5.12 7.35 19.71
C GLY A 48 -3.72 6.77 19.85
N ILE A 49 -2.81 7.04 18.91
CA ILE A 49 -1.40 6.64 19.01
C ILE A 49 -0.73 7.29 20.22
N LYS A 50 0.22 6.57 20.83
CA LYS A 50 0.95 7.03 22.04
C LYS A 50 2.29 7.68 21.71
N ALA A 51 2.90 7.29 20.60
CA ALA A 51 4.14 7.85 20.10
C ALA A 51 4.15 7.83 18.57
N VAL A 52 4.99 8.67 17.97
CA VAL A 52 5.21 8.70 16.53
C VAL A 52 6.71 8.73 16.22
N ARG A 53 7.14 7.86 15.30
CA ARG A 53 8.44 8.00 14.64
C ARG A 53 8.32 9.16 13.65
N TYR A 54 8.94 10.28 13.99
CA TYR A 54 8.75 11.53 13.27
C TYR A 54 10.06 12.11 12.75
N PRO A 55 10.08 12.59 11.49
CA PRO A 55 11.29 13.06 10.86
C PRO A 55 11.77 14.41 11.40
N ILE A 56 13.05 14.48 11.71
CA ILE A 56 13.83 15.70 11.82
C ILE A 56 15.05 15.47 10.92
N VAL A 57 14.75 15.23 9.64
CA VAL A 57 15.71 14.67 8.68
C VAL A 57 16.77 15.70 8.31
N TRP A 58 18.02 15.31 8.42
CA TRP A 58 19.18 16.18 8.22
C TRP A 58 19.18 16.85 6.85
N GLU A 59 18.82 16.09 5.81
CA GLU A 59 18.73 16.56 4.42
C GLU A 59 17.69 17.67 4.23
N THR A 60 16.68 17.76 5.10
CA THR A 60 15.64 18.79 5.01
C THR A 60 15.93 20.03 5.84
N VAL A 61 16.71 19.88 6.92
CA VAL A 61 17.03 20.97 7.84
C VAL A 61 18.27 21.75 7.38
N ALA A 62 19.28 21.07 6.85
CA ALA A 62 20.54 21.68 6.43
C ALA A 62 20.99 21.13 5.06
N PRO A 63 20.27 21.37 3.97
CA PRO A 63 20.47 20.69 2.68
C PRO A 63 21.81 21.07 2.01
N GLU A 64 22.25 22.31 2.11
CA GLU A 64 23.37 22.83 1.31
C GLU A 64 24.65 23.05 2.14
N VAL A 65 24.53 23.58 3.35
CA VAL A 65 25.68 23.89 4.20
C VAL A 65 25.36 23.61 5.68
N PRO A 66 26.34 23.12 6.47
CA PRO A 66 26.10 22.69 7.85
C PRO A 66 25.77 23.80 8.83
N THR A 67 26.00 25.07 8.45
CA THR A 67 25.74 26.24 9.30
C THR A 67 24.37 26.86 9.11
N GLU A 68 23.67 26.55 8.03
CA GLU A 68 22.34 27.07 7.70
C GLU A 68 21.28 25.99 8.02
N LEU A 69 20.57 26.22 9.11
CA LEU A 69 19.57 25.30 9.64
C LEU A 69 18.20 25.94 9.57
N ASP A 70 17.30 25.35 8.80
CA ASP A 70 15.89 25.74 8.77
C ASP A 70 15.02 24.73 9.50
N PHE A 71 14.57 25.08 10.70
CA PHE A 71 13.65 24.31 11.50
C PHE A 71 12.18 24.75 11.38
N SER A 72 11.89 25.71 10.52
CA SER A 72 10.58 26.36 10.47
C SER A 72 9.40 25.38 10.25
N TRP A 73 9.61 24.35 9.42
CA TRP A 73 8.66 23.29 9.20
C TRP A 73 8.51 22.39 10.43
N HIS A 74 9.62 22.01 11.04
CA HIS A 74 9.69 21.11 12.20
C HIS A 74 9.13 21.76 13.45
N ASP A 75 9.42 23.04 13.70
CA ASP A 75 8.95 23.77 14.87
C ASP A 75 7.43 23.73 15.01
N LYS A 76 6.72 24.01 13.93
CA LYS A 76 5.26 24.02 13.91
C LYS A 76 4.66 22.65 14.22
N ARG A 77 5.24 21.61 13.60
CA ARG A 77 4.70 20.24 13.71
C ARG A 77 5.06 19.60 15.04
N LEU A 78 6.29 19.76 15.50
CA LEU A 78 6.73 19.20 16.77
C LEU A 78 6.02 19.88 17.95
N ALA A 79 5.80 21.21 17.89
CA ALA A 79 4.97 21.91 18.88
C ALA A 79 3.54 21.34 18.89
N ARG A 80 2.95 21.09 17.70
CA ARG A 80 1.59 20.54 17.62
C ARG A 80 1.51 19.11 18.13
N LEU A 81 2.47 18.24 17.81
CA LEU A 81 2.53 16.87 18.35
C LEU A 81 2.62 16.88 19.89
N LYS A 82 3.41 17.79 20.46
CA LYS A 82 3.53 17.98 21.89
C LYS A 82 2.21 18.42 22.53
N GLU A 83 1.49 19.39 21.92
CA GLU A 83 0.16 19.84 22.35
C GLU A 83 -0.86 18.69 22.31
N LEU A 84 -0.79 17.84 21.27
CA LEU A 84 -1.66 16.67 21.12
C LEU A 84 -1.30 15.51 22.09
N GLY A 85 -0.24 15.67 22.88
CA GLY A 85 0.19 14.65 23.84
C GLY A 85 0.82 13.40 23.20
N ILE A 86 1.28 13.49 21.96
CA ILE A 86 1.94 12.39 21.24
C ILE A 86 3.44 12.47 21.49
N ARG A 87 4.03 11.41 22.08
CA ARG A 87 5.49 11.32 22.25
C ARG A 87 6.18 11.22 20.89
N VAL A 88 7.31 11.90 20.75
CA VAL A 88 8.10 11.90 19.50
C VAL A 88 9.31 11.00 19.64
N ILE A 89 9.50 10.10 18.66
CA ILE A 89 10.75 9.39 18.44
C ILE A 89 11.41 10.08 17.25
N GLY A 90 12.44 10.92 17.52
CA GLY A 90 13.06 11.77 16.51
C GLY A 90 13.99 10.98 15.58
N GLY A 91 13.70 10.99 14.27
CA GLY A 91 14.51 10.37 13.23
C GLY A 91 15.39 11.41 12.55
N LEU A 92 16.72 11.20 12.49
CA LEU A 92 17.65 12.18 11.92
C LEU A 92 18.09 11.84 10.49
N VAL A 93 18.28 10.57 10.17
CA VAL A 93 18.58 10.05 8.83
C VAL A 93 17.65 8.85 8.56
N HIS A 94 16.96 8.88 7.44
CA HIS A 94 16.06 7.79 7.03
C HIS A 94 16.37 7.35 5.60
N HIS A 95 17.19 6.31 5.46
CA HIS A 95 17.74 5.77 4.21
C HIS A 95 18.61 6.75 3.40
N GLY A 96 18.84 7.94 3.91
CA GLY A 96 19.70 8.95 3.30
C GLY A 96 21.18 8.74 3.60
N SER A 97 22.01 9.44 2.86
CA SER A 97 23.46 9.52 3.06
C SER A 97 23.87 10.91 3.60
N GLY A 98 22.90 11.64 4.13
CA GLY A 98 23.02 13.02 4.57
C GLY A 98 22.83 14.05 3.45
N PRO A 99 22.95 15.35 3.76
CA PRO A 99 22.83 16.44 2.81
C PRO A 99 23.97 16.45 1.78
N ARG A 100 23.95 17.40 0.82
CA ARG A 100 24.90 17.44 -0.32
C ARG A 100 26.38 17.42 0.06
N TYR A 101 26.71 17.99 1.20
CA TYR A 101 28.08 18.05 1.72
C TYR A 101 28.49 16.82 2.55
N ALA A 102 27.60 15.87 2.74
CA ALA A 102 27.84 14.65 3.52
C ALA A 102 27.77 13.40 2.65
N SER A 103 28.44 12.36 3.08
CA SER A 103 28.34 11.00 2.51
C SER A 103 28.59 9.99 3.62
N MET A 104 27.80 8.91 3.68
CA MET A 104 28.05 7.80 4.62
C MET A 104 29.45 7.17 4.44
N LEU A 105 30.13 7.42 3.32
CA LEU A 105 31.49 6.94 3.07
C LEU A 105 32.58 7.91 3.54
N ASP A 106 32.22 9.12 3.95
CA ASP A 106 33.15 10.10 4.49
C ASP A 106 33.52 9.73 5.94
N ASP A 107 34.81 9.72 6.26
CA ASP A 107 35.30 9.43 7.62
C ASP A 107 34.82 10.48 8.65
N HIS A 108 34.40 11.66 8.21
CA HIS A 108 33.79 12.70 9.06
C HIS A 108 32.29 12.60 9.21
N PHE A 109 31.62 11.74 8.45
CA PHE A 109 30.16 11.56 8.54
C PHE A 109 29.67 11.34 9.98
N PRO A 110 30.31 10.47 10.80
CA PRO A 110 29.87 10.27 12.18
C PRO A 110 29.89 11.54 13.03
N GLN A 111 30.92 12.35 12.89
CA GLN A 111 31.03 13.60 13.64
C GLN A 111 30.07 14.67 13.12
N MET A 112 29.88 14.78 11.80
CA MET A 112 28.92 15.70 11.22
C MET A 112 27.47 15.37 11.67
N LEU A 113 27.10 14.09 11.72
CA LEU A 113 25.80 13.65 12.22
C LEU A 113 25.66 13.98 13.72
N ALA A 114 26.71 13.78 14.53
CA ALA A 114 26.70 14.12 15.95
C ALA A 114 26.53 15.64 16.18
N ASP A 115 27.19 16.47 15.38
CA ASP A 115 27.05 17.94 15.43
C ASP A 115 25.62 18.38 15.06
N TYR A 116 25.02 17.74 14.06
CA TYR A 116 23.61 17.96 13.71
C TYR A 116 22.70 17.53 14.87
N ALA A 117 22.87 16.32 15.39
CA ALA A 117 22.08 15.78 16.49
C ALA A 117 22.12 16.67 17.74
N ARG A 118 23.29 17.22 18.10
CA ARG A 118 23.44 18.19 19.19
C ARG A 118 22.54 19.42 18.99
N ARG A 119 22.55 19.99 17.79
CA ARG A 119 21.74 21.19 17.47
C ARG A 119 20.25 20.89 17.54
N VAL A 120 19.82 19.71 17.04
CA VAL A 120 18.43 19.25 17.13
C VAL A 120 18.01 19.04 18.58
N ALA A 121 18.84 18.35 19.38
CA ALA A 121 18.55 18.11 20.81
C ALA A 121 18.47 19.41 21.61
N GLN A 122 19.38 20.37 21.37
CA GLN A 122 19.34 21.70 22.02
C GLN A 122 18.07 22.48 21.67
N ARG A 123 17.52 22.30 20.46
CA ARG A 123 16.27 22.94 20.04
C ARG A 123 15.04 22.26 20.61
N TYR A 124 15.06 20.93 20.72
CA TYR A 124 13.94 20.11 21.17
C TYR A 124 14.32 19.25 22.38
N PRO A 125 14.73 19.84 23.53
CA PRO A 125 15.25 19.09 24.69
C PRO A 125 14.21 18.19 25.35
N TRP A 126 12.96 18.33 24.99
CA TRP A 126 11.83 17.53 25.48
C TRP A 126 11.63 16.22 24.75
N ILE A 127 12.34 15.97 23.64
CA ILE A 127 12.27 14.69 22.92
C ILE A 127 13.06 13.63 23.72
N GLU A 128 12.38 12.55 24.09
CA GLU A 128 12.91 11.52 24.98
C GLU A 128 13.45 10.29 24.24
N ALA A 129 13.08 10.09 22.96
CA ALA A 129 13.49 8.92 22.19
C ALA A 129 13.99 9.31 20.78
N TRP A 130 14.99 8.59 20.31
CA TRP A 130 15.71 8.94 19.08
C TRP A 130 16.06 7.71 18.23
N THR A 131 15.94 7.85 16.92
CA THR A 131 16.50 6.96 15.91
C THR A 131 17.46 7.78 15.03
N PRO A 132 18.74 7.94 15.43
CA PRO A 132 19.67 8.76 14.66
C PRO A 132 19.85 8.29 13.22
N VAL A 133 19.88 6.96 12.97
CA VAL A 133 19.89 6.35 11.66
C VAL A 133 18.87 5.22 11.62
N ASN A 134 17.95 5.27 10.66
CA ASN A 134 17.02 4.18 10.38
C ASN A 134 17.70 3.10 9.54
N GLU A 135 17.61 1.84 10.00
CA GLU A 135 18.09 0.64 9.28
C GLU A 135 19.52 0.76 8.72
N PRO A 136 20.55 0.92 9.57
CA PRO A 136 21.91 1.13 9.08
C PRO A 136 22.40 0.04 8.12
N LEU A 137 22.15 -1.23 8.40
CA LEU A 137 22.57 -2.34 7.52
C LEU A 137 21.78 -2.36 6.21
N THR A 138 20.49 -2.12 6.25
CA THR A 138 19.62 -2.06 5.06
C THR A 138 20.03 -0.88 4.18
N THR A 139 20.25 0.29 4.78
CA THR A 139 20.68 1.50 4.07
C THR A 139 22.06 1.29 3.43
N ALA A 140 23.04 0.77 4.16
CA ALA A 140 24.36 0.46 3.62
C ALA A 140 24.32 -0.57 2.48
N ARG A 141 23.43 -1.59 2.57
CA ARG A 141 23.23 -2.57 1.49
C ARG A 141 22.66 -1.92 0.23
N PHE A 142 21.62 -1.12 0.36
CA PHE A 142 20.95 -0.51 -0.80
C PHE A 142 21.79 0.57 -1.44
N SER A 143 22.54 1.33 -0.66
CA SER A 143 23.40 2.40 -1.16
C SER A 143 24.77 1.92 -1.67
N CYS A 144 25.39 0.93 -0.98
CA CYS A 144 26.79 0.59 -1.23
C CYS A 144 26.98 -0.82 -1.80
N LEU A 145 26.05 -1.78 -1.59
CA LEU A 145 26.18 -3.13 -2.17
C LEU A 145 25.35 -3.29 -3.44
N TYR A 146 24.16 -2.68 -3.49
CA TYR A 146 23.24 -2.79 -4.64
C TYR A 146 23.20 -1.52 -5.50
N GLY A 147 23.72 -0.40 -5.01
CA GLY A 147 23.84 0.84 -5.76
C GLY A 147 22.54 1.56 -6.07
N HIS A 148 21.44 1.25 -5.39
CA HIS A 148 20.14 1.88 -5.64
C HIS A 148 20.14 3.36 -5.28
N TRP A 149 20.78 3.73 -4.17
CA TRP A 149 20.86 5.08 -3.64
C TRP A 149 22.31 5.58 -3.58
N TYR A 150 22.48 6.89 -3.48
CA TYR A 150 23.83 7.46 -3.28
C TYR A 150 24.50 6.83 -2.05
N PRO A 151 25.78 6.43 -2.14
CA PRO A 151 26.80 6.76 -3.14
C PRO A 151 26.85 5.83 -4.38
N HIS A 152 25.86 4.98 -4.64
CA HIS A 152 25.77 4.09 -5.81
C HIS A 152 26.96 3.13 -5.96
N ALA A 153 27.52 2.67 -4.84
CA ALA A 153 28.57 1.67 -4.89
C ALA A 153 28.00 0.24 -5.06
N HIS A 154 28.86 -0.70 -5.48
CA HIS A 154 28.46 -2.07 -5.82
C HIS A 154 29.44 -3.12 -5.24
N ASP A 155 29.96 -2.87 -4.04
CA ASP A 155 30.92 -3.77 -3.41
C ASP A 155 30.70 -3.89 -1.89
N ILE A 156 31.18 -5.00 -1.35
CA ILE A 156 30.97 -5.36 0.05
C ILE A 156 31.87 -4.54 1.01
N GLU A 157 33.05 -4.17 0.56
CA GLU A 157 33.99 -3.36 1.34
C GLU A 157 33.40 -1.96 1.60
N THR A 158 32.85 -1.34 0.57
CA THR A 158 32.17 -0.05 0.68
C THR A 158 30.93 -0.15 1.57
N MET A 159 30.16 -1.24 1.46
CA MET A 159 29.01 -1.49 2.34
C MET A 159 29.44 -1.56 3.82
N PHE A 160 30.54 -2.28 4.14
CA PHE A 160 31.01 -2.37 5.52
C PHE A 160 31.51 -1.01 6.07
N ARG A 161 32.14 -0.19 5.24
CA ARG A 161 32.56 1.16 5.63
C ARG A 161 31.36 2.06 5.90
N GLY A 162 30.38 2.09 5.00
CA GLY A 162 29.14 2.85 5.20
C GLY A 162 28.42 2.44 6.47
N LEU A 163 28.22 1.13 6.68
CA LEU A 163 27.61 0.59 7.90
C LEU A 163 28.35 1.01 9.18
N ALA A 164 29.68 0.91 9.18
CA ALA A 164 30.47 1.28 10.35
C ALA A 164 30.35 2.79 10.67
N ASN A 165 30.33 3.65 9.64
CA ASN A 165 30.15 5.08 9.81
C ASN A 165 28.75 5.44 10.32
N GLU A 166 27.68 4.79 9.82
CA GLU A 166 26.32 4.99 10.32
C GLU A 166 26.16 4.54 11.78
N CYS A 167 26.73 3.39 12.14
CA CYS A 167 26.74 2.92 13.53
C CYS A 167 27.54 3.85 14.45
N LEU A 168 28.74 4.28 14.04
CA LEU A 168 29.54 5.24 14.82
C LEU A 168 28.82 6.59 14.92
N GLY A 169 28.21 7.06 13.82
CA GLY A 169 27.38 8.26 13.81
C GLY A 169 26.23 8.19 14.81
N THR A 170 25.57 7.05 14.91
CA THR A 170 24.52 6.76 15.91
C THR A 170 25.06 6.90 17.33
N VAL A 171 26.22 6.29 17.63
CA VAL A 171 26.85 6.37 18.97
C VAL A 171 27.18 7.81 19.34
N LEU A 172 27.88 8.53 18.42
CA LEU A 172 28.29 9.90 18.67
C LEU A 172 27.08 10.85 18.76
N ALA A 173 26.07 10.66 17.93
CA ALA A 173 24.82 11.43 18.00
C ALA A 173 24.14 11.27 19.38
N MET A 174 24.02 10.04 19.86
CA MET A 174 23.40 9.78 21.16
C MET A 174 24.23 10.36 22.33
N ARG A 175 25.55 10.36 22.24
CA ARG A 175 26.38 11.04 23.23
C ARG A 175 26.10 12.55 23.30
N GLU A 176 25.95 13.19 22.14
CA GLU A 176 25.61 14.61 22.09
C GLU A 176 24.19 14.89 22.57
N ILE A 177 23.22 14.04 22.21
CA ILE A 177 21.83 14.12 22.66
C ILE A 177 21.77 13.97 24.19
N ARG A 178 22.47 12.98 24.75
CA ARG A 178 22.47 12.70 26.21
C ARG A 178 23.19 13.77 27.05
N LYS A 179 23.99 14.66 26.43
CA LYS A 179 24.48 15.87 27.10
C LYS A 179 23.35 16.87 27.38
N VAL A 180 22.30 16.87 26.55
CA VAL A 180 21.13 17.75 26.68
C VAL A 180 20.04 17.10 27.51
N ASN A 181 19.72 15.82 27.21
CA ASN A 181 18.75 14.99 27.93
C ASN A 181 19.41 13.66 28.33
N PRO A 182 19.92 13.53 29.57
CA PRO A 182 20.61 12.30 30.00
C PRO A 182 19.78 11.02 29.92
N ASP A 183 18.45 11.14 30.00
CA ASP A 183 17.52 10.02 29.97
C ASP A 183 17.05 9.65 28.54
N ALA A 184 17.60 10.29 27.52
CA ALA A 184 17.25 10.06 26.12
C ALA A 184 17.48 8.59 25.71
N GLN A 185 16.43 7.95 25.21
CA GLN A 185 16.43 6.56 24.78
C GLN A 185 16.86 6.42 23.31
N LEU A 186 17.66 5.40 23.05
CA LEU A 186 18.02 4.98 21.69
C LEU A 186 17.07 3.88 21.21
N VAL A 187 16.34 4.15 20.16
CA VAL A 187 15.51 3.19 19.41
C VAL A 187 16.25 2.85 18.11
N VAL A 188 16.83 1.67 18.04
CA VAL A 188 17.51 1.20 16.83
C VAL A 188 16.56 0.33 16.04
N THR A 189 16.35 0.66 14.78
CA THR A 189 15.47 -0.07 13.86
C THR A 189 16.29 -0.82 12.81
N GLU A 190 15.86 -2.04 12.47
CA GLU A 190 16.51 -2.83 11.41
C GLU A 190 15.57 -3.89 10.82
N ASP A 191 15.76 -4.22 9.54
CA ASP A 191 15.10 -5.37 8.91
C ASP A 191 15.68 -6.69 9.47
N MET A 192 14.83 -7.46 10.13
CA MET A 192 15.19 -8.71 10.78
C MET A 192 14.84 -9.96 9.94
N GLY A 193 14.66 -9.83 8.64
CA GLY A 193 14.37 -10.92 7.73
C GLY A 193 15.40 -12.04 7.80
N LYS A 194 14.95 -13.31 7.76
CA LYS A 194 15.78 -14.50 7.78
C LYS A 194 15.90 -15.10 6.39
N THR A 195 17.11 -15.53 6.03
CA THR A 195 17.38 -16.23 4.78
C THR A 195 17.39 -17.73 5.01
N PHE A 196 16.60 -18.44 4.22
CA PHE A 196 16.58 -19.91 4.11
C PHE A 196 17.16 -20.32 2.77
N SER A 197 17.48 -21.62 2.58
CA SER A 197 18.03 -22.08 1.32
C SER A 197 17.82 -23.56 1.07
N THR A 198 18.16 -23.99 -0.14
CA THR A 198 18.52 -25.38 -0.42
C THR A 198 19.86 -25.72 0.26
N GLU A 199 20.14 -27.01 0.43
CA GLU A 199 21.36 -27.48 1.09
C GLU A 199 22.63 -26.94 0.40
N ARG A 200 22.67 -26.92 -0.93
CA ARG A 200 23.79 -26.36 -1.72
C ARG A 200 24.13 -24.93 -1.36
N LEU A 201 23.13 -24.11 -1.02
CA LEU A 201 23.29 -22.69 -0.68
C LEU A 201 23.27 -22.42 0.84
N ALA A 202 23.41 -23.47 1.67
CA ALA A 202 23.39 -23.32 3.12
C ALA A 202 24.49 -22.38 3.64
N TYR A 203 25.65 -22.37 2.98
CA TYR A 203 26.75 -21.45 3.31
C TYR A 203 26.37 -19.98 3.11
N GLN A 204 25.66 -19.68 2.01
CA GLN A 204 25.19 -18.33 1.72
C GLN A 204 24.11 -17.91 2.72
N ALA A 205 23.10 -18.74 2.94
CA ALA A 205 22.08 -18.46 3.93
C ALA A 205 22.65 -18.26 5.34
N LYS A 206 23.69 -19.03 5.72
CA LYS A 206 24.40 -18.82 6.98
C LYS A 206 25.07 -17.46 7.03
N HIS A 207 25.77 -17.05 5.96
CA HIS A 207 26.40 -15.74 5.87
C HIS A 207 25.37 -14.61 6.01
N GLU A 208 24.26 -14.67 5.28
CA GLU A 208 23.16 -13.68 5.35
C GLU A 208 22.58 -13.57 6.77
N ASN A 209 22.31 -14.72 7.39
CA ASN A 209 21.72 -14.77 8.73
C ASN A 209 22.67 -14.29 9.84
N GLU A 210 23.98 -14.38 9.64
CA GLU A 210 24.95 -13.79 10.56
C GLU A 210 25.09 -12.28 10.30
N ARG A 211 25.10 -11.87 9.02
CA ARG A 211 25.18 -10.46 8.64
C ARG A 211 23.97 -9.65 9.13
N ARG A 212 22.75 -10.19 9.13
CA ARG A 212 21.53 -9.45 9.55
C ARG A 212 21.60 -8.88 10.98
N TRP A 213 22.50 -9.38 11.81
CA TRP A 213 22.70 -8.90 13.18
C TRP A 213 23.77 -7.81 13.27
N LEU A 214 24.50 -7.53 12.19
CA LEU A 214 25.77 -6.80 12.26
C LEU A 214 25.60 -5.35 12.75
N SER A 215 24.57 -4.64 12.34
CA SER A 215 24.29 -3.28 12.85
C SER A 215 24.04 -3.28 14.36
N LEU A 216 23.19 -4.19 14.84
CA LEU A 216 22.89 -4.33 16.26
C LEU A 216 24.11 -4.83 17.05
N ASP A 217 24.88 -5.77 16.50
CA ASP A 217 26.10 -6.27 17.15
C ASP A 217 27.19 -5.19 17.25
N LEU A 218 27.31 -4.30 16.25
CA LEU A 218 28.20 -3.14 16.31
C LEU A 218 27.78 -2.18 17.41
N LEU A 219 26.50 -1.83 17.47
CA LEU A 219 25.96 -0.89 18.43
C LEU A 219 25.94 -1.45 19.87
N ASP A 220 25.73 -2.77 20.05
CA ASP A 220 25.76 -3.45 21.35
C ASP A 220 27.19 -3.80 21.81
N GLY A 221 28.24 -3.37 21.07
CA GLY A 221 29.65 -3.60 21.43
C GLY A 221 30.14 -5.04 21.29
N ARG A 222 29.47 -5.89 20.51
CA ARG A 222 29.80 -7.32 20.36
C ARG A 222 30.86 -7.60 19.29
N VAL A 223 31.13 -6.64 18.41
CA VAL A 223 32.06 -6.80 17.29
C VAL A 223 33.50 -6.55 17.76
N VAL A 224 34.01 -7.49 18.52
CA VAL A 224 35.39 -7.50 19.07
C VAL A 224 36.25 -8.56 18.38
N PRO A 225 37.59 -8.61 18.59
CA PRO A 225 38.42 -9.69 18.08
C PRO A 225 37.85 -11.07 18.44
N GLY A 226 37.64 -11.90 17.40
CA GLY A 226 36.94 -13.21 17.51
C GLY A 226 35.50 -13.18 16.98
N HIS A 227 34.87 -12.03 16.87
CA HIS A 227 33.61 -11.91 16.14
C HIS A 227 33.85 -12.14 14.64
N ARG A 228 32.97 -12.89 13.98
CA ARG A 228 33.13 -13.31 12.57
C ARG A 228 33.45 -12.14 11.62
N PHE A 229 32.76 -11.00 11.78
CA PHE A 229 32.89 -9.85 10.89
C PHE A 229 34.00 -8.86 11.31
N HIS A 230 34.62 -9.02 12.49
CA HIS A 230 35.66 -8.09 12.94
C HIS A 230 36.84 -8.00 11.95
N ALA A 231 37.38 -9.16 11.52
CA ALA A 231 38.47 -9.19 10.54
C ALA A 231 38.04 -8.72 9.15
N TRP A 232 36.75 -8.95 8.78
CA TRP A 232 36.21 -8.50 7.50
C TRP A 232 36.08 -6.98 7.45
N LEU A 233 35.61 -6.36 8.51
CA LEU A 233 35.51 -4.90 8.63
C LEU A 233 36.88 -4.24 8.55
N LEU A 234 37.89 -4.77 9.24
CA LEU A 234 39.27 -4.27 9.13
C LEU A 234 39.82 -4.42 7.70
N LYS A 235 39.57 -5.56 7.04
CA LYS A 235 39.98 -5.80 5.65
C LYS A 235 39.29 -4.85 4.69
N ALA A 236 38.04 -4.51 4.94
CA ALA A 236 37.27 -3.53 4.17
C ALA A 236 37.72 -2.08 4.37
N GLY A 237 38.72 -1.85 5.23
CA GLY A 237 39.27 -0.53 5.50
C GLY A 237 38.57 0.26 6.60
N VAL A 238 37.71 -0.39 7.39
CA VAL A 238 37.16 0.25 8.60
C VAL A 238 38.29 0.50 9.60
N PRO A 239 38.49 1.74 10.05
CA PRO A 239 39.59 2.03 10.98
C PRO A 239 39.44 1.25 12.30
N ARG A 240 40.57 0.73 12.81
CA ARG A 240 40.57 0.03 14.11
C ARG A 240 39.96 0.88 15.21
N LYS A 241 40.31 2.17 15.27
CA LYS A 241 39.76 3.16 16.23
C LYS A 241 38.21 3.19 16.19
N THR A 242 37.61 3.07 15.03
CA THR A 242 36.13 3.01 14.86
C THR A 242 35.56 1.73 15.50
N LEU A 243 36.20 0.58 15.29
CA LEU A 243 35.77 -0.67 15.92
C LEU A 243 35.98 -0.67 17.44
N ASP A 244 37.11 -0.09 17.91
CA ASP A 244 37.39 0.06 19.35
C ASP A 244 36.36 1.00 20.01
N GLU A 245 35.92 2.05 19.32
CA GLU A 245 34.90 2.98 19.78
C GLU A 245 33.51 2.31 19.86
N LEU A 246 33.15 1.56 18.82
CA LEU A 246 31.89 0.80 18.80
C LEU A 246 31.87 -0.32 19.87
N ALA A 247 33.04 -0.89 20.16
CA ALA A 247 33.19 -1.94 21.17
C ALA A 247 32.94 -1.45 22.64
N THR A 248 32.89 -0.13 22.89
CA THR A 248 32.51 0.42 24.19
C THR A 248 31.11 0.02 24.64
N GLY A 249 30.20 -0.24 23.69
CA GLY A 249 28.81 -0.55 23.94
C GLY A 249 27.94 0.67 24.26
N ASP A 250 28.47 1.91 24.12
CA ASP A 250 27.71 3.14 24.35
C ASP A 250 26.52 3.31 23.41
N GLY A 251 26.52 2.58 22.27
CA GLY A 251 25.42 2.51 21.31
C GLY A 251 24.40 1.42 21.61
N ARG A 252 24.48 0.75 22.77
CA ARG A 252 23.49 -0.27 23.13
C ARG A 252 22.09 0.31 23.09
N PRO A 253 21.16 -0.28 22.30
CA PRO A 253 19.79 0.23 22.22
C PRO A 253 19.04 0.09 23.53
N ASP A 254 18.18 1.07 23.85
CA ASP A 254 17.18 0.95 24.91
C ASP A 254 15.96 0.15 24.40
N ILE A 255 15.66 0.28 23.09
CA ILE A 255 14.62 -0.45 22.40
C ILE A 255 15.16 -0.93 21.05
N VAL A 256 15.03 -2.25 20.78
CA VAL A 256 15.28 -2.81 19.44
C VAL A 256 13.99 -2.73 18.64
N GLY A 257 14.00 -1.95 17.59
CA GLY A 257 12.92 -1.84 16.61
C GLY A 257 13.07 -2.91 15.53
N ILE A 258 12.01 -3.68 15.34
CA ILE A 258 11.94 -4.69 14.28
C ILE A 258 11.14 -4.14 13.11
N ASN A 259 11.82 -3.85 12.01
CA ASN A 259 11.21 -3.64 10.70
C ASN A 259 11.19 -5.01 10.01
N HIS A 260 10.00 -5.58 9.85
CA HIS A 260 9.87 -6.91 9.24
C HIS A 260 8.61 -6.97 8.38
N TYR A 261 8.81 -7.31 7.14
CA TYR A 261 7.78 -7.42 6.11
C TYR A 261 7.60 -8.87 5.69
N LEU A 262 6.50 -9.20 5.04
CA LEU A 262 6.30 -10.55 4.48
C LEU A 262 7.40 -10.95 3.51
N THR A 263 7.99 -9.98 2.81
CA THR A 263 9.05 -10.17 1.83
C THR A 263 10.47 -10.11 2.40
N SER A 264 10.63 -9.74 3.67
CA SER A 264 11.94 -9.70 4.34
C SER A 264 12.59 -11.08 4.46
N GLU A 265 11.78 -12.13 4.56
CA GLU A 265 12.26 -13.49 4.68
C GLU A 265 12.46 -14.12 3.31
N ARG A 266 13.69 -14.61 3.05
CA ARG A 266 14.11 -15.05 1.72
C ARG A 266 14.42 -16.55 1.68
N PHE A 267 14.29 -17.15 0.50
CA PHE A 267 14.65 -18.53 0.24
C PHE A 267 15.51 -18.61 -1.03
N LEU A 268 16.77 -19.01 -0.89
CA LEU A 268 17.70 -19.14 -2.00
C LEU A 268 17.60 -20.56 -2.60
N ASP A 269 17.27 -20.63 -3.89
CA ASP A 269 17.17 -21.92 -4.61
C ASP A 269 18.10 -21.96 -5.83
N HIS A 270 19.01 -22.92 -5.87
CA HIS A 270 19.94 -23.11 -6.98
C HIS A 270 19.28 -23.75 -8.23
N ARG A 271 18.05 -24.21 -8.11
CA ARG A 271 17.29 -24.86 -9.20
C ARG A 271 16.52 -23.81 -9.99
N VAL A 272 17.26 -22.95 -10.68
CA VAL A 272 16.71 -21.77 -11.38
C VAL A 272 15.62 -22.13 -12.40
N ASP A 273 15.74 -23.26 -13.07
CA ASP A 273 14.78 -23.72 -14.09
C ASP A 273 13.37 -23.99 -13.56
N ARG A 274 13.21 -24.10 -12.23
CA ARG A 274 11.89 -24.27 -11.59
C ARG A 274 11.11 -22.98 -11.44
N PHE A 275 11.76 -21.84 -11.65
CA PHE A 275 11.22 -20.52 -11.40
C PHE A 275 11.51 -19.58 -12.57
N PRO A 276 10.99 -19.89 -13.78
CA PRO A 276 11.28 -19.13 -15.00
C PRO A 276 10.79 -17.68 -14.95
N GLU A 277 9.88 -17.38 -14.01
CA GLU A 277 9.34 -16.03 -13.76
C GLU A 277 10.23 -15.17 -12.85
N VAL A 278 11.28 -15.75 -12.26
CA VAL A 278 12.18 -15.05 -11.34
C VAL A 278 13.57 -14.93 -11.95
N GLU A 279 14.08 -13.72 -12.05
CA GLU A 279 15.42 -13.47 -12.59
C GLU A 279 16.49 -14.05 -11.66
N PRO A 280 17.41 -14.88 -12.18
CA PRO A 280 18.47 -15.45 -11.36
C PRO A 280 19.56 -14.42 -11.04
N GLY A 281 20.06 -14.46 -9.80
CA GLY A 281 21.23 -13.73 -9.34
C GLY A 281 22.42 -14.64 -9.11
N THR A 282 23.55 -14.04 -8.69
CA THR A 282 24.76 -14.75 -8.35
C THR A 282 25.49 -14.09 -7.18
N ASN A 283 26.21 -14.90 -6.39
CA ASN A 283 27.17 -14.45 -5.38
C ASN A 283 28.64 -14.61 -5.83
N GLY A 284 28.85 -14.83 -7.13
CA GLY A 284 30.19 -15.14 -7.70
C GLY A 284 30.63 -16.58 -7.57
N VAL A 285 29.90 -17.44 -6.83
CA VAL A 285 30.18 -18.87 -6.62
C VAL A 285 29.06 -19.71 -7.23
N ASP A 286 27.82 -19.40 -6.91
CA ASP A 286 26.62 -20.08 -7.38
C ASP A 286 25.67 -19.12 -8.08
N ILE A 287 24.88 -19.65 -9.02
CA ILE A 287 23.71 -19.00 -9.61
C ILE A 287 22.47 -19.52 -8.89
N TYR A 288 21.57 -18.65 -8.49
CA TYR A 288 20.35 -18.99 -7.75
C TYR A 288 19.24 -17.97 -7.95
N VAL A 289 18.02 -18.35 -7.64
CA VAL A 289 16.90 -17.42 -7.49
C VAL A 289 16.69 -17.07 -6.03
N ASP A 290 16.36 -15.81 -5.77
CA ASP A 290 16.03 -15.29 -4.45
C ASP A 290 14.52 -15.15 -4.32
N LEU A 291 13.90 -16.07 -3.60
CA LEU A 291 12.46 -16.25 -3.51
C LEU A 291 11.92 -15.70 -2.18
N GLU A 292 10.65 -15.32 -2.15
CA GLU A 292 9.93 -15.03 -0.92
C GLU A 292 9.71 -16.31 -0.10
N ALA A 293 10.33 -16.40 1.07
CA ALA A 293 10.24 -17.59 1.92
C ALA A 293 8.81 -17.97 2.31
N VAL A 294 7.93 -16.98 2.44
CA VAL A 294 6.52 -17.17 2.73
C VAL A 294 5.79 -18.00 1.66
N ARG A 295 6.30 -18.05 0.43
CA ARG A 295 5.75 -18.85 -0.68
C ARG A 295 6.32 -20.27 -0.75
N ILE A 296 7.14 -20.66 0.22
CA ILE A 296 7.74 -22.00 0.29
C ILE A 296 6.99 -22.83 1.34
N ASP A 297 6.23 -23.83 0.91
CA ASP A 297 5.28 -24.55 1.79
C ASP A 297 5.95 -25.18 3.03
N ARG A 298 7.13 -25.78 2.87
CA ARG A 298 7.88 -26.39 3.98
C ARG A 298 8.32 -25.39 5.07
N LEU A 299 8.34 -24.09 4.76
CA LEU A 299 8.73 -23.04 5.70
C LEU A 299 7.56 -22.43 6.47
N ARG A 300 6.35 -22.92 6.29
CA ARG A 300 5.10 -22.37 6.88
C ARG A 300 5.22 -22.07 8.38
N ASN A 301 5.91 -22.90 9.14
CA ASN A 301 6.08 -22.77 10.59
C ASN A 301 7.39 -22.09 11.00
N GLU A 302 8.23 -21.70 10.03
CA GLU A 302 9.56 -21.11 10.29
C GLU A 302 9.59 -19.60 10.00
N VAL A 303 8.62 -19.11 9.24
CA VAL A 303 8.49 -17.70 8.84
C VAL A 303 7.50 -16.95 9.71
N GLY A 304 7.56 -15.63 9.68
CA GLY A 304 6.59 -14.71 10.26
C GLY A 304 7.01 -14.03 11.56
N PRO A 305 6.22 -13.04 12.02
CA PRO A 305 6.61 -12.07 13.03
C PRO A 305 6.96 -12.70 14.38
N ALA A 306 6.20 -13.69 14.85
CA ALA A 306 6.45 -14.33 16.16
C ALA A 306 7.84 -14.98 16.25
N LYS A 307 8.33 -15.56 15.14
CA LYS A 307 9.67 -16.16 15.09
C LYS A 307 10.77 -15.10 15.17
N ARG A 308 10.60 -13.99 14.45
CA ARG A 308 11.60 -12.89 14.44
C ARG A 308 11.65 -12.19 15.79
N LEU A 309 10.50 -11.89 16.38
CA LEU A 309 10.41 -11.35 17.76
C LEU A 309 11.15 -12.24 18.77
N ARG A 310 10.95 -13.56 18.70
CA ARG A 310 11.59 -14.52 19.61
C ARG A 310 13.11 -14.55 19.42
N GLU A 311 13.60 -14.57 18.17
CA GLU A 311 15.04 -14.57 17.88
C GLU A 311 15.75 -13.32 18.42
N VAL A 312 15.14 -12.13 18.23
CA VAL A 312 15.69 -10.87 18.74
C VAL A 312 15.71 -10.87 20.28
N TRP A 313 14.60 -11.25 20.91
CA TRP A 313 14.53 -11.36 22.36
C TRP A 313 15.55 -12.33 22.95
N ASP A 314 15.67 -13.51 22.38
CA ASP A 314 16.60 -14.53 22.89
C ASP A 314 18.07 -14.11 22.73
N ARG A 315 18.40 -13.31 21.70
CA ARG A 315 19.75 -12.81 21.44
C ARG A 315 20.16 -11.64 22.33
N TYR A 316 19.31 -10.64 22.49
CA TYR A 316 19.70 -9.36 23.09
C TYR A 316 19.13 -9.11 24.49
N ARG A 317 17.95 -9.64 24.81
CA ARG A 317 17.24 -9.38 26.06
C ARG A 317 17.05 -7.88 26.34
N ILE A 318 16.79 -7.12 25.28
CA ILE A 318 16.47 -5.69 25.28
C ILE A 318 15.00 -5.54 24.93
N ALA A 319 14.34 -4.50 25.43
CA ALA A 319 12.96 -4.19 25.04
C ALA A 319 12.80 -4.10 23.52
N ILE A 320 11.67 -4.54 23.01
CA ILE A 320 11.39 -4.62 21.58
C ILE A 320 10.18 -3.74 21.25
N ALA A 321 10.22 -3.06 20.10
CA ALA A 321 9.05 -2.54 19.42
C ALA A 321 8.98 -3.13 18.00
N TYR A 322 7.78 -3.47 17.51
CA TYR A 322 7.61 -3.76 16.09
C TYR A 322 7.42 -2.42 15.38
N THR A 323 8.46 -1.94 14.71
CA THR A 323 8.59 -0.53 14.32
C THR A 323 8.09 -0.18 12.93
N GLU A 324 7.75 -1.18 12.10
CA GLU A 324 7.13 -0.95 10.80
C GLU A 324 6.18 -2.10 10.44
N VAL A 325 4.88 -1.89 10.68
CA VAL A 325 3.84 -2.80 10.19
C VAL A 325 3.28 -2.27 8.90
N HIS A 326 3.79 -2.79 7.79
CA HIS A 326 3.35 -2.43 6.45
C HIS A 326 3.11 -3.68 5.59
N HIS A 327 2.18 -3.55 4.65
CA HIS A 327 1.97 -4.51 3.59
C HIS A 327 1.41 -3.79 2.36
N GLY A 328 2.23 -3.66 1.31
CA GLY A 328 1.85 -3.07 0.02
C GLY A 328 0.90 -3.98 -0.75
N CYS A 329 -0.34 -4.09 -0.29
CA CYS A 329 -1.36 -4.98 -0.83
C CYS A 329 -2.77 -4.37 -0.68
N SER A 330 -3.81 -5.16 -0.98
CA SER A 330 -5.20 -4.75 -0.80
C SER A 330 -5.54 -4.49 0.66
N ARG A 331 -6.56 -3.68 0.89
CA ARG A 331 -7.00 -3.22 2.22
C ARG A 331 -7.25 -4.35 3.20
N ASP A 332 -7.92 -5.39 2.78
CA ASP A 332 -8.20 -6.59 3.58
C ASP A 332 -6.91 -7.31 4.02
N GLU A 333 -5.91 -7.38 3.15
CA GLU A 333 -4.62 -8.01 3.48
C GLU A 333 -3.78 -7.15 4.43
N GLN A 334 -3.83 -5.82 4.30
CA GLN A 334 -3.20 -4.90 5.26
C GLN A 334 -3.77 -5.10 6.68
N VAL A 335 -5.08 -5.22 6.79
CA VAL A 335 -5.77 -5.46 8.07
C VAL A 335 -5.41 -6.83 8.66
N ARG A 336 -5.39 -7.89 7.82
CA ARG A 336 -4.96 -9.22 8.26
C ARG A 336 -3.51 -9.23 8.75
N TRP A 337 -2.62 -8.47 8.08
CA TRP A 337 -1.22 -8.36 8.48
C TRP A 337 -1.07 -7.65 9.82
N LEU A 338 -1.73 -6.51 10.02
CA LEU A 338 -1.73 -5.81 11.30
C LEU A 338 -2.23 -6.70 12.43
N ALA A 339 -3.35 -7.40 12.22
CA ALA A 339 -3.92 -8.31 13.21
C ALA A 339 -2.94 -9.46 13.55
N GLU A 340 -2.24 -9.99 12.56
CA GLU A 340 -1.24 -11.05 12.77
C GLU A 340 -0.04 -10.57 13.58
N VAL A 341 0.52 -9.40 13.23
CA VAL A 341 1.65 -8.81 13.95
C VAL A 341 1.28 -8.49 15.39
N TRP A 342 0.11 -7.86 15.59
CA TRP A 342 -0.40 -7.57 16.94
C TRP A 342 -0.52 -8.82 17.81
N ASN A 343 -1.17 -9.84 17.27
CA ASN A 343 -1.33 -11.13 17.95
C ASN A 343 0.01 -11.82 18.23
N ALA A 344 0.98 -11.69 17.33
CA ALA A 344 2.34 -12.22 17.53
C ALA A 344 3.04 -11.48 18.69
N CYS A 345 2.95 -10.16 18.76
CA CYS A 345 3.48 -9.35 19.85
C CYS A 345 2.85 -9.75 21.19
N GLU A 346 1.52 -9.84 21.26
CA GLU A 346 0.81 -10.26 22.48
C GLU A 346 1.17 -11.69 22.91
N LYS A 347 1.34 -12.60 21.96
CA LYS A 347 1.75 -13.98 22.23
C LYS A 347 3.16 -14.03 22.84
N GLU A 348 4.11 -13.31 22.25
CA GLU A 348 5.49 -13.32 22.74
C GLU A 348 5.66 -12.56 24.06
N ARG A 349 4.85 -11.53 24.33
CA ARG A 349 4.76 -10.89 25.64
C ARG A 349 4.31 -11.88 26.73
N ARG A 350 3.26 -12.66 26.45
CA ARG A 350 2.80 -13.73 27.37
C ARG A 350 3.88 -14.79 27.61
N ARG A 351 4.84 -14.94 26.70
CA ARG A 351 6.01 -15.83 26.84
C ARG A 351 7.21 -15.16 27.48
N GLY A 352 7.04 -13.95 28.02
CA GLY A 352 8.04 -13.23 28.81
C GLY A 352 8.98 -12.33 28.02
N ALA A 353 8.70 -12.03 26.75
CA ALA A 353 9.44 -11.01 26.00
C ALA A 353 8.93 -9.61 26.37
N ASP A 354 9.83 -8.64 26.57
CA ASP A 354 9.48 -7.23 26.79
C ASP A 354 9.21 -6.58 25.42
N ILE A 355 7.96 -6.69 24.94
CA ILE A 355 7.53 -6.03 23.69
C ILE A 355 6.63 -4.88 24.07
N ARG A 356 7.00 -3.66 23.68
CA ARG A 356 6.37 -2.42 24.15
C ARG A 356 5.35 -1.85 23.20
N ALA A 357 5.58 -1.95 21.87
CA ALA A 357 4.73 -1.29 20.90
C ALA A 357 4.64 -2.02 19.55
N VAL A 358 3.58 -1.66 18.83
CA VAL A 358 3.39 -1.95 17.40
C VAL A 358 3.19 -0.62 16.68
N THR A 359 4.02 -0.36 15.68
CA THR A 359 4.02 0.89 14.91
C THR A 359 3.34 0.70 13.56
N LEU A 360 2.31 1.48 13.31
CA LEU A 360 1.66 1.56 12.01
C LEU A 360 2.61 2.24 11.02
N TRP A 361 2.96 1.56 9.97
CA TRP A 361 3.78 2.05 8.87
C TRP A 361 3.04 1.90 7.52
N SER A 362 3.00 2.92 6.66
CA SER A 362 3.15 4.30 7.06
C SER A 362 1.77 4.93 7.27
N MET A 363 1.70 5.99 8.06
CA MET A 363 0.41 6.64 8.36
C MET A 363 -0.27 7.16 7.10
N PHE A 364 0.48 7.78 6.18
CA PHE A 364 -0.05 8.50 5.01
C PHE A 364 0.33 7.90 3.66
N GLY A 365 0.71 6.61 3.66
CA GLY A 365 1.13 5.91 2.45
C GLY A 365 2.56 6.24 2.01
N ASN A 366 2.89 5.78 0.83
CA ASN A 366 4.17 6.03 0.17
C ASN A 366 3.98 6.16 -1.34
N VAL A 367 4.98 6.71 -2.04
CA VAL A 367 4.98 6.87 -3.49
C VAL A 367 6.22 6.20 -4.07
N ASP A 368 6.05 5.41 -5.12
CA ASP A 368 7.11 4.73 -5.87
C ASP A 368 8.03 3.80 -5.04
N TRP A 369 7.58 3.34 -3.87
CA TRP A 369 8.40 2.47 -3.03
C TRP A 369 8.70 1.11 -3.67
N ARG A 370 7.85 0.66 -4.59
CA ARG A 370 8.05 -0.58 -5.36
C ARG A 370 9.30 -0.55 -6.25
N SER A 371 9.72 0.65 -6.67
CA SER A 371 10.97 0.86 -7.40
C SER A 371 12.12 1.33 -6.51
N LEU A 372 11.97 1.29 -5.17
CA LEU A 372 12.92 1.85 -4.21
C LEU A 372 13.27 3.31 -4.55
N LEU A 373 12.30 4.09 -5.02
CA LEU A 373 12.42 5.48 -5.43
C LEU A 373 13.34 5.73 -6.65
N THR A 374 13.88 4.67 -7.29
CA THR A 374 14.78 4.81 -8.45
C THR A 374 14.07 5.26 -9.73
N ARG A 375 12.73 5.20 -9.76
CA ARG A 375 11.89 5.70 -10.86
C ARG A 375 10.80 6.62 -10.34
N ARG A 376 10.30 7.52 -11.20
CA ARG A 376 9.15 8.38 -10.96
C ARG A 376 7.92 7.85 -11.71
N ASP A 377 7.33 6.81 -11.17
CA ASP A 377 6.11 6.21 -11.71
C ASP A 377 4.84 6.88 -11.14
N ASN A 378 5.00 7.68 -10.06
CA ASN A 378 3.93 8.35 -9.31
C ASN A 378 2.85 7.38 -8.80
N ILE A 379 3.26 6.18 -8.42
CA ILE A 379 2.36 5.15 -7.89
C ILE A 379 2.25 5.37 -6.38
N TYR A 380 1.06 5.78 -5.94
CA TYR A 380 0.75 5.95 -4.53
C TYR A 380 0.14 4.67 -3.96
N ASP A 381 0.75 4.14 -2.90
CA ASP A 381 0.22 3.05 -2.10
C ASP A 381 -0.37 3.63 -0.79
N PRO A 382 -1.71 3.50 -0.56
CA PRO A 382 -2.36 4.06 0.64
C PRO A 382 -1.86 3.41 1.93
N GLY A 383 -1.71 4.23 2.97
CA GLY A 383 -1.35 3.79 4.31
C GLY A 383 -2.55 3.58 5.23
N VAL A 384 -2.37 3.97 6.50
CA VAL A 384 -3.44 3.99 7.50
C VAL A 384 -4.54 4.98 7.10
N PHE A 385 -4.13 6.10 6.54
CA PHE A 385 -5.00 7.09 5.91
C PHE A 385 -4.74 7.12 4.40
N ASP A 386 -5.80 7.30 3.63
CA ASP A 386 -5.73 7.60 2.20
C ASP A 386 -5.78 9.12 2.01
N THR A 387 -4.76 9.67 1.34
CA THR A 387 -4.60 11.13 1.20
C THR A 387 -4.90 11.65 -0.21
N ARG A 388 -5.37 10.79 -1.12
CA ARG A 388 -5.67 11.18 -2.51
C ARG A 388 -6.78 12.23 -2.65
N GLY A 389 -7.62 12.39 -1.64
CA GLY A 389 -8.63 13.45 -1.57
C GLY A 389 -8.13 14.79 -1.00
N GLY A 390 -6.83 14.94 -0.75
CA GLY A 390 -6.23 16.15 -0.19
C GLY A 390 -6.28 16.25 1.34
N SER A 391 -7.17 15.51 2.00
CA SER A 391 -7.24 15.34 3.46
C SER A 391 -7.05 13.86 3.83
N PRO A 392 -6.51 13.55 5.02
CA PRO A 392 -6.33 12.17 5.45
C PRO A 392 -7.68 11.49 5.73
N ARG A 393 -8.10 10.58 4.86
CA ARG A 393 -9.31 9.77 5.00
C ARG A 393 -8.97 8.47 5.74
N PRO A 394 -9.61 8.18 6.89
CA PRO A 394 -9.33 6.96 7.64
C PRO A 394 -9.78 5.72 6.86
N THR A 395 -8.89 4.74 6.76
CA THR A 395 -9.17 3.47 6.12
C THR A 395 -9.62 2.41 7.14
N LEU A 396 -10.04 1.22 6.67
CA LEU A 396 -10.31 0.10 7.58
C LEU A 396 -9.09 -0.23 8.45
N LEU A 397 -7.86 0.01 7.95
CA LEU A 397 -6.64 -0.19 8.73
C LEU A 397 -6.59 0.79 9.92
N ALA A 398 -6.98 2.06 9.74
CA ALA A 398 -7.10 3.04 10.82
C ALA A 398 -8.12 2.61 11.88
N LYS A 399 -9.31 2.19 11.44
CA LYS A 399 -10.39 1.74 12.33
C LYS A 399 -9.97 0.49 13.13
N THR A 400 -9.28 -0.44 12.48
CA THR A 400 -8.75 -1.66 13.11
C THR A 400 -7.68 -1.31 14.15
N ALA A 401 -6.75 -0.43 13.79
CA ALA A 401 -5.68 0.01 14.67
C ALA A 401 -6.20 0.73 15.92
N ALA A 402 -7.19 1.61 15.75
CA ALA A 402 -7.84 2.29 16.87
C ALA A 402 -8.51 1.30 17.85
N LYS A 403 -9.19 0.27 17.34
CA LYS A 403 -9.76 -0.80 18.19
C LYS A 403 -8.66 -1.56 18.96
N LEU A 404 -7.58 -1.95 18.27
CA LEU A 404 -6.44 -2.62 18.92
C LEU A 404 -5.80 -1.75 20.02
N GLY A 405 -5.58 -0.46 19.73
CA GLY A 405 -5.02 0.50 20.69
C GLY A 405 -5.89 0.69 21.95
N ARG A 406 -7.20 0.47 21.84
CA ARG A 406 -8.15 0.48 22.97
C ARG A 406 -8.34 -0.89 23.64
N GLY A 407 -7.66 -1.94 23.14
CA GLY A 407 -7.82 -3.30 23.64
C GLY A 407 -9.16 -3.95 23.27
N GLU A 408 -9.84 -3.44 22.26
CA GLU A 408 -11.11 -3.98 21.77
C GLU A 408 -10.90 -5.24 20.91
N LYS A 409 -11.87 -6.13 20.95
CA LYS A 409 -11.87 -7.33 20.10
C LYS A 409 -12.14 -6.92 18.64
N LEU A 410 -11.34 -7.47 17.74
CA LEU A 410 -11.59 -7.34 16.31
C LEU A 410 -12.69 -8.30 15.87
N ASP A 411 -13.69 -7.76 15.18
CA ASP A 411 -14.78 -8.53 14.58
C ASP A 411 -15.16 -7.91 13.23
N HIS A 412 -14.31 -8.11 12.24
CA HIS A 412 -14.59 -7.68 10.87
C HIS A 412 -14.51 -8.88 9.93
N PRO A 413 -15.44 -9.03 8.96
CA PRO A 413 -15.51 -10.19 8.06
C PRO A 413 -14.22 -10.50 7.28
N VAL A 414 -13.37 -9.52 7.00
CA VAL A 414 -12.06 -9.76 6.37
C VAL A 414 -11.15 -10.67 7.21
N LEU A 415 -11.38 -10.74 8.52
CA LEU A 415 -10.60 -11.57 9.44
C LEU A 415 -11.15 -13.01 9.58
N ASP A 416 -12.28 -13.30 8.98
CA ASP A 416 -12.85 -14.65 8.96
C ASP A 416 -11.95 -15.64 8.19
N LEU A 417 -11.13 -15.13 7.28
CA LEU A 417 -10.13 -15.90 6.53
C LEU A 417 -8.71 -15.38 6.77
N PRO A 418 -7.71 -16.27 6.71
CA PRO A 418 -6.31 -15.89 6.90
C PRO A 418 -5.78 -15.05 5.71
N GLY A 419 -4.72 -14.29 5.94
CA GLY A 419 -3.99 -13.57 4.91
C GLY A 419 -3.45 -14.50 3.80
N TRP A 420 -3.21 -13.94 2.61
CA TRP A 420 -2.77 -14.71 1.44
C TRP A 420 -1.54 -15.57 1.72
N TRP A 421 -0.64 -15.11 2.58
CA TRP A 421 0.60 -15.80 2.98
C TRP A 421 0.38 -17.09 3.76
N LYS A 422 -0.86 -17.38 4.18
CA LYS A 422 -1.24 -18.65 4.83
C LYS A 422 -2.14 -19.51 3.96
N ARG A 423 -2.58 -19.00 2.79
CA ARG A 423 -3.48 -19.74 1.90
C ARG A 423 -2.71 -20.75 1.04
N PRO A 424 -3.34 -21.85 0.61
CA PRO A 424 -2.69 -22.87 -0.21
C PRO A 424 -2.12 -22.35 -1.54
N GLY A 425 -2.84 -21.41 -2.17
CA GLY A 425 -2.46 -20.82 -3.46
C GLY A 425 -1.23 -19.92 -3.45
N ARG A 426 -0.66 -19.59 -2.25
CA ARG A 426 0.52 -18.73 -2.13
C ARG A 426 1.80 -19.31 -2.72
N CYS A 427 1.89 -20.64 -2.82
CA CYS A 427 3.13 -21.34 -3.15
C CYS A 427 3.47 -21.23 -4.63
N TYR A 428 4.75 -21.07 -4.95
CA TYR A 428 5.25 -21.12 -6.32
C TYR A 428 4.82 -22.42 -7.02
N GLY A 429 4.49 -22.32 -8.32
CA GLY A 429 4.06 -23.45 -9.15
C GLY A 429 2.63 -23.92 -8.92
N ARG A 430 1.87 -23.32 -8.00
CA ARG A 430 0.41 -23.55 -7.85
C ARG A 430 -0.37 -22.50 -8.65
N ARG A 431 -1.44 -22.94 -9.32
CA ARG A 431 -2.32 -22.01 -10.04
C ARG A 431 -3.05 -21.11 -9.04
N SER A 432 -3.12 -19.82 -9.32
CA SER A 432 -3.71 -18.77 -8.47
C SER A 432 -5.21 -18.97 -8.13
N PHE A 433 -5.90 -19.93 -8.77
CA PHE A 433 -7.32 -20.20 -8.56
C PHE A 433 -7.67 -20.87 -7.21
N ASP A 434 -6.67 -21.40 -6.49
CA ASP A 434 -6.86 -22.03 -5.17
C ASP A 434 -6.62 -21.05 -4.01
N MET A 435 -6.93 -19.78 -4.18
CA MET A 435 -6.68 -18.75 -3.15
C MET A 435 -7.63 -18.83 -1.96
N LEU A 436 -8.85 -19.35 -2.16
CA LEU A 436 -9.77 -19.57 -1.05
C LEU A 436 -9.49 -20.91 -0.37
N PRO A 437 -9.58 -21.00 0.96
CA PRO A 437 -9.59 -22.26 1.67
C PRO A 437 -10.74 -23.14 1.17
N ARG A 438 -10.55 -24.48 1.18
CA ARG A 438 -11.60 -25.43 0.75
C ARG A 438 -12.84 -25.36 1.63
N ASP A 439 -12.69 -25.00 2.90
CA ASP A 439 -13.80 -24.77 3.83
C ASP A 439 -13.78 -23.32 4.28
N CYS A 440 -14.71 -22.54 3.75
CA CYS A 440 -15.04 -21.16 4.16
C CYS A 440 -16.52 -21.04 4.57
N SER A 441 -17.16 -22.14 4.92
CA SER A 441 -18.59 -22.18 5.27
C SER A 441 -18.97 -21.34 6.50
N ALA A 442 -18.00 -21.07 7.39
CA ALA A 442 -18.20 -20.21 8.56
C ALA A 442 -17.92 -18.73 8.30
N ALA A 443 -17.37 -18.37 7.13
CA ALA A 443 -17.02 -17.01 6.80
C ALA A 443 -18.24 -16.27 6.22
N ARG A 444 -18.43 -15.03 6.66
CA ARG A 444 -19.52 -14.14 6.20
C ARG A 444 -19.28 -13.70 4.76
N PRO A 445 -20.17 -13.99 3.79
CA PRO A 445 -19.92 -13.66 2.38
C PRO A 445 -20.34 -12.24 2.02
N LEU A 446 -19.77 -11.73 0.92
CA LEU A 446 -20.35 -10.66 0.11
C LEU A 446 -21.44 -11.26 -0.79
N LEU A 447 -22.59 -10.63 -0.90
CA LEU A 447 -23.62 -11.00 -1.87
C LEU A 447 -23.54 -10.10 -3.09
N ILE A 448 -23.25 -10.68 -4.24
CA ILE A 448 -23.05 -9.96 -5.51
C ILE A 448 -24.18 -10.33 -6.45
N THR A 449 -24.93 -9.36 -6.96
CA THR A 449 -25.95 -9.59 -7.98
C THR A 449 -25.36 -9.49 -9.39
N GLY A 450 -26.08 -9.96 -10.41
CA GLY A 450 -25.71 -9.79 -11.80
C GLY A 450 -24.65 -10.78 -12.32
N ALA A 451 -24.85 -12.07 -12.07
CA ALA A 451 -23.91 -13.16 -12.42
C ALA A 451 -23.51 -13.24 -13.90
N THR A 452 -24.34 -12.75 -14.81
CA THR A 452 -24.05 -12.76 -16.24
C THR A 452 -23.38 -11.47 -16.75
N GLY A 453 -23.31 -10.42 -15.90
CA GLY A 453 -22.78 -9.12 -16.25
C GLY A 453 -21.27 -9.01 -16.04
N THR A 454 -20.64 -8.06 -16.73
CA THR A 454 -19.19 -7.74 -16.65
C THR A 454 -18.75 -7.45 -15.23
N LEU A 455 -19.46 -6.58 -14.51
CA LEU A 455 -19.10 -6.20 -13.13
C LEU A 455 -19.26 -7.37 -12.15
N GLY A 456 -20.37 -8.10 -12.19
CA GLY A 456 -20.60 -9.25 -11.31
C GLY A 456 -19.50 -10.30 -11.43
N GLN A 457 -19.12 -10.65 -12.65
CA GLN A 457 -18.01 -11.56 -12.93
C GLN A 457 -16.67 -11.02 -12.47
N ALA A 458 -16.42 -9.73 -12.65
CA ALA A 458 -15.19 -9.08 -12.22
C ALA A 458 -15.08 -9.07 -10.68
N PHE A 459 -16.16 -8.72 -9.98
CA PHE A 459 -16.21 -8.80 -8.52
C PHE A 459 -15.93 -10.19 -8.00
N ALA A 460 -16.58 -11.22 -8.56
CA ALA A 460 -16.35 -12.60 -8.14
C ALA A 460 -14.88 -13.01 -8.30
N LYS A 461 -14.26 -12.70 -9.44
CA LYS A 461 -12.84 -13.02 -9.70
C LYS A 461 -11.90 -12.28 -8.72
N ILE A 462 -12.13 -10.99 -8.50
CA ILE A 462 -11.28 -10.17 -7.63
C ILE A 462 -11.50 -10.56 -6.17
N CYS A 463 -12.73 -10.81 -5.73
CA CYS A 463 -13.01 -11.32 -4.38
C CYS A 463 -12.33 -12.67 -4.14
N ALA A 464 -12.36 -13.59 -5.10
CA ALA A 464 -11.63 -14.86 -5.01
C ALA A 464 -10.12 -14.63 -4.84
N HIS A 465 -9.54 -13.73 -5.64
CA HIS A 465 -8.11 -13.37 -5.56
C HIS A 465 -7.75 -12.73 -4.20
N ARG A 466 -8.57 -11.79 -3.71
CA ARG A 466 -8.39 -11.13 -2.40
C ARG A 466 -8.75 -12.04 -1.22
N GLY A 467 -9.30 -13.23 -1.47
CA GLY A 467 -9.76 -14.12 -0.41
C GLY A 467 -10.90 -13.50 0.38
N LEU A 468 -11.84 -12.85 -0.29
CA LEU A 468 -13.10 -12.37 0.25
C LEU A 468 -14.19 -13.38 -0.10
N PRO A 469 -14.80 -14.05 0.89
CA PRO A 469 -15.92 -14.95 0.67
C PRO A 469 -17.05 -14.20 -0.04
N HIS A 470 -17.63 -14.81 -1.07
CA HIS A 470 -18.69 -14.17 -1.83
C HIS A 470 -19.65 -15.18 -2.43
N VAL A 471 -20.87 -14.73 -2.70
CA VAL A 471 -21.89 -15.44 -3.46
C VAL A 471 -22.30 -14.56 -4.62
N LEU A 472 -22.14 -15.07 -5.84
CA LEU A 472 -22.54 -14.39 -7.06
C LEU A 472 -23.88 -14.97 -7.51
N THR A 473 -24.94 -14.13 -7.57
CA THR A 473 -26.32 -14.56 -7.85
C THR A 473 -26.80 -14.16 -9.24
N SER A 474 -27.47 -15.08 -9.90
CA SER A 474 -28.25 -14.84 -11.10
C SER A 474 -29.63 -14.24 -10.76
N ARG A 475 -30.35 -13.77 -11.78
CA ARG A 475 -31.71 -13.26 -11.60
C ARG A 475 -32.67 -14.34 -11.05
N ALA A 476 -32.46 -15.59 -11.39
CA ALA A 476 -33.30 -16.70 -10.87
C ALA A 476 -33.10 -16.98 -9.38
N GLU A 477 -31.90 -16.64 -8.84
CA GLU A 477 -31.54 -16.80 -7.43
C GLU A 477 -31.86 -15.57 -6.59
N LEU A 478 -31.80 -14.37 -7.22
CA LEU A 478 -32.11 -13.09 -6.63
C LEU A 478 -32.59 -12.13 -7.71
N ASP A 479 -33.91 -11.98 -7.83
CA ASP A 479 -34.54 -10.91 -8.62
C ASP A 479 -34.63 -9.65 -7.77
N ILE A 480 -33.85 -8.62 -8.12
CA ILE A 480 -33.84 -7.35 -7.39
C ILE A 480 -35.15 -6.56 -7.50
N THR A 481 -36.07 -6.94 -8.42
CA THR A 481 -37.36 -6.30 -8.59
C THR A 481 -38.47 -6.98 -7.78
N ASP A 482 -38.16 -8.04 -7.01
CA ASP A 482 -39.08 -8.80 -6.17
C ASP A 482 -38.62 -8.80 -4.69
N GLU A 483 -39.39 -8.14 -3.82
CA GLU A 483 -39.13 -8.05 -2.38
C GLU A 483 -39.00 -9.42 -1.70
N ALA A 484 -39.82 -10.40 -2.11
CA ALA A 484 -39.77 -11.73 -1.52
C ALA A 484 -38.49 -12.47 -1.90
N SER A 485 -38.01 -12.30 -3.14
CA SER A 485 -36.74 -12.83 -3.62
C SER A 485 -35.56 -12.22 -2.86
N ILE A 486 -35.58 -10.89 -2.64
CA ILE A 486 -34.56 -10.19 -1.88
C ILE A 486 -34.52 -10.71 -0.43
N ALA A 487 -35.65 -10.76 0.25
CA ALA A 487 -35.73 -11.23 1.64
C ALA A 487 -35.22 -12.67 1.79
N ALA A 488 -35.65 -13.58 0.89
CA ALA A 488 -35.19 -14.96 0.88
C ALA A 488 -33.67 -15.10 0.67
N ALA A 489 -33.09 -14.26 -0.21
CA ALA A 489 -31.65 -14.27 -0.46
C ALA A 489 -30.83 -13.75 0.75
N LEU A 490 -31.27 -12.67 1.40
CA LEU A 490 -30.61 -12.13 2.60
C LEU A 490 -30.65 -13.13 3.75
N GLU A 491 -31.79 -13.80 3.98
CA GLU A 491 -31.94 -14.84 5.02
C GLU A 491 -31.07 -16.07 4.72
N ARG A 492 -31.03 -16.50 3.46
CA ARG A 492 -30.28 -17.69 3.02
C ARG A 492 -28.77 -17.48 3.14
N TYR A 493 -28.24 -16.34 2.64
CA TYR A 493 -26.81 -16.12 2.50
C TYR A 493 -26.20 -15.38 3.66
N LYS A 494 -26.99 -14.65 4.46
CA LYS A 494 -26.56 -13.83 5.62
C LYS A 494 -25.30 -13.00 5.30
N PRO A 495 -25.34 -12.19 4.23
CA PRO A 495 -24.17 -11.45 3.80
C PRO A 495 -23.82 -10.33 4.78
N TRP A 496 -22.54 -9.98 4.86
CA TRP A 496 -22.13 -8.80 5.60
C TRP A 496 -22.25 -7.51 4.79
N ALA A 497 -22.28 -7.60 3.44
CA ALA A 497 -22.57 -6.50 2.54
C ALA A 497 -23.14 -7.01 1.22
N VAL A 498 -23.86 -6.14 0.50
CA VAL A 498 -24.44 -6.42 -0.82
C VAL A 498 -23.82 -5.52 -1.86
N ILE A 499 -23.39 -6.09 -2.98
CA ILE A 499 -22.90 -5.38 -4.17
C ILE A 499 -23.90 -5.59 -5.29
N ASN A 500 -24.68 -4.55 -5.60
CA ASN A 500 -25.65 -4.59 -6.68
C ASN A 500 -24.99 -4.22 -8.02
N SER A 501 -24.60 -5.21 -8.81
CA SER A 501 -24.12 -5.03 -10.18
C SER A 501 -25.17 -5.46 -11.24
N ALA A 502 -26.38 -5.83 -10.82
CA ALA A 502 -27.49 -6.04 -11.72
C ALA A 502 -28.05 -4.70 -12.24
N GLY A 503 -28.38 -4.65 -13.51
CA GLY A 503 -28.92 -3.45 -14.14
C GLY A 503 -29.32 -3.68 -15.58
N PHE A 504 -30.21 -2.82 -16.10
CA PHE A 504 -30.49 -2.70 -17.52
C PHE A 504 -29.35 -1.85 -18.15
N VAL A 505 -28.53 -2.44 -19.01
CA VAL A 505 -27.30 -1.82 -19.53
C VAL A 505 -27.34 -1.49 -21.03
N ARG A 506 -28.45 -1.86 -21.73
CA ARG A 506 -28.61 -1.59 -23.15
C ARG A 506 -29.11 -0.17 -23.36
N THR A 507 -28.22 0.82 -23.27
CA THR A 507 -28.55 2.24 -23.35
C THR A 507 -29.36 2.59 -24.59
N TRP A 508 -29.07 1.96 -25.75
CA TRP A 508 -29.78 2.17 -27.01
C TRP A 508 -31.21 1.59 -27.07
N GLU A 509 -31.56 0.65 -26.18
CA GLU A 509 -32.91 0.10 -26.06
C GLU A 509 -33.75 0.82 -24.99
N ALA A 510 -33.11 1.61 -24.13
CA ALA A 510 -33.72 2.18 -22.94
C ALA A 510 -34.91 3.11 -23.27
N ASP A 511 -34.85 3.86 -24.37
CA ASP A 511 -35.94 4.73 -24.81
C ASP A 511 -37.19 3.94 -25.23
N GLN A 512 -37.01 2.75 -25.80
CA GLN A 512 -38.09 1.88 -26.24
C GLN A 512 -38.64 0.99 -25.11
N ARG A 513 -37.84 0.74 -24.08
CA ARG A 513 -38.14 -0.16 -22.93
C ARG A 513 -38.01 0.58 -21.60
N PHE A 514 -38.50 1.81 -21.55
CA PHE A 514 -38.26 2.69 -20.40
C PHE A 514 -38.81 2.15 -19.09
N ASP A 515 -40.02 1.58 -19.10
CA ASP A 515 -40.63 1.03 -17.89
C ASP A 515 -39.81 -0.14 -17.31
N GLU A 516 -39.31 -1.02 -18.18
CA GLU A 516 -38.41 -2.12 -17.77
C GLU A 516 -37.06 -1.58 -17.29
N CYS A 517 -36.50 -0.59 -17.99
CA CYS A 517 -35.26 0.08 -17.57
C CYS A 517 -35.43 0.72 -16.20
N LEU A 518 -36.52 1.41 -15.95
CA LEU A 518 -36.82 2.04 -14.67
C LEU A 518 -37.05 1.01 -13.54
N ALA A 519 -37.79 -0.07 -13.83
CA ALA A 519 -38.01 -1.14 -12.86
C ALA A 519 -36.68 -1.78 -12.40
N ILE A 520 -35.77 -2.08 -13.34
CA ILE A 520 -34.50 -2.74 -13.00
C ILE A 520 -33.50 -1.74 -12.41
N ASN A 521 -33.37 -0.53 -12.99
CA ASN A 521 -32.33 0.42 -12.61
C ASN A 521 -32.69 1.31 -11.43
N ALA A 522 -33.97 1.56 -11.14
CA ALA A 522 -34.39 2.43 -10.03
C ALA A 522 -35.17 1.66 -8.96
N THR A 523 -36.26 0.95 -9.31
CA THR A 523 -37.08 0.22 -8.32
C THR A 523 -36.28 -0.93 -7.68
N GLY A 524 -35.51 -1.68 -8.45
CA GLY A 524 -34.68 -2.77 -7.92
C GLY A 524 -33.67 -2.31 -6.87
N PRO A 525 -32.82 -1.33 -7.14
CA PRO A 525 -31.93 -0.75 -6.12
C PRO A 525 -32.65 -0.14 -4.92
N GLU A 526 -33.84 0.48 -5.12
CA GLU A 526 -34.67 0.98 -4.03
C GLU A 526 -35.10 -0.16 -3.08
N LEU A 527 -35.62 -1.27 -3.61
CA LEU A 527 -36.04 -2.43 -2.82
C LEU A 527 -34.87 -3.06 -2.07
N LEU A 528 -33.71 -3.23 -2.75
CA LEU A 528 -32.49 -3.68 -2.10
C LEU A 528 -32.05 -2.73 -0.98
N GLY A 529 -32.08 -1.41 -1.21
CA GLY A 529 -31.75 -0.40 -0.21
C GLY A 529 -32.60 -0.49 1.04
N ARG A 530 -33.93 -0.63 0.87
CA ARG A 530 -34.86 -0.82 2.00
C ARG A 530 -34.55 -2.08 2.80
N ALA A 531 -34.34 -3.20 2.12
CA ALA A 531 -34.04 -4.48 2.76
C ALA A 531 -32.67 -4.48 3.46
N CYS A 532 -31.64 -3.96 2.81
CA CYS A 532 -30.30 -3.85 3.38
C CYS A 532 -30.27 -2.92 4.60
N LYS A 533 -30.91 -1.75 4.53
CA LYS A 533 -31.02 -0.82 5.66
C LYS A 533 -31.74 -1.46 6.85
N ALA A 534 -32.86 -2.13 6.61
CA ALA A 534 -33.61 -2.83 7.65
C ALA A 534 -32.80 -3.95 8.34
N ALA A 535 -31.88 -4.58 7.61
CA ALA A 535 -30.98 -5.62 8.11
C ALA A 535 -29.66 -5.09 8.65
N GLY A 536 -29.37 -3.80 8.55
CA GLY A 536 -28.07 -3.21 8.94
C GLY A 536 -26.91 -3.68 8.07
N ILE A 537 -27.14 -3.94 6.78
CA ILE A 537 -26.18 -4.47 5.81
C ILE A 537 -25.78 -3.34 4.85
N PRO A 538 -24.48 -3.02 4.68
CA PRO A 538 -24.01 -2.07 3.69
C PRO A 538 -24.43 -2.46 2.26
N LEU A 539 -24.83 -1.46 1.45
CA LEU A 539 -25.17 -1.62 0.05
C LEU A 539 -24.26 -0.79 -0.84
N VAL A 540 -23.71 -1.41 -1.88
CA VAL A 540 -23.02 -0.75 -3.00
C VAL A 540 -23.87 -0.88 -4.25
N THR A 541 -24.02 0.21 -5.01
CA THR A 541 -24.68 0.18 -6.33
C THR A 541 -23.94 1.08 -7.33
N PHE A 542 -24.23 0.88 -8.63
CA PHE A 542 -23.55 1.58 -9.71
C PHE A 542 -24.50 2.51 -10.47
N SER A 543 -24.04 3.73 -10.67
CA SER A 543 -24.62 4.76 -11.51
C SER A 543 -23.73 5.03 -12.74
N SER A 544 -23.96 6.12 -13.45
CA SER A 544 -23.31 6.44 -14.72
C SER A 544 -23.03 7.93 -14.84
N ASP A 545 -22.05 8.31 -15.68
CA ASP A 545 -21.83 9.64 -16.22
C ASP A 545 -23.03 10.17 -17.01
N LEU A 546 -23.87 9.29 -17.57
CA LEU A 546 -25.09 9.66 -18.30
C LEU A 546 -26.20 10.27 -17.45
N VAL A 547 -26.00 10.40 -16.13
CA VAL A 547 -26.86 11.22 -15.28
C VAL A 547 -26.68 12.72 -15.54
N PHE A 548 -25.66 13.11 -16.29
CA PHE A 548 -25.35 14.49 -16.66
C PHE A 548 -25.68 14.78 -18.12
N ASP A 549 -25.85 16.08 -18.45
CA ASP A 549 -26.20 16.55 -19.79
C ASP A 549 -24.98 16.79 -20.73
N GLY A 550 -23.78 16.74 -20.17
CA GLY A 550 -22.52 16.95 -20.92
C GLY A 550 -22.25 18.40 -21.30
N LYS A 551 -22.87 19.39 -20.65
CA LYS A 551 -22.79 20.83 -20.99
C LYS A 551 -22.03 21.68 -19.97
N ALA A 552 -21.45 21.08 -18.92
CA ALA A 552 -20.78 21.82 -17.86
C ALA A 552 -19.50 22.55 -18.31
N GLY A 553 -18.90 22.17 -19.46
CA GLY A 553 -17.62 22.72 -19.95
C GLY A 553 -16.41 22.38 -19.06
N ARG A 554 -16.59 21.45 -18.17
CA ARG A 554 -15.58 20.90 -17.25
C ARG A 554 -15.98 19.48 -16.81
N PRO A 555 -15.04 18.66 -16.30
CA PRO A 555 -15.42 17.40 -15.67
C PRO A 555 -16.42 17.58 -14.52
N TYR A 556 -17.42 16.70 -14.47
CA TYR A 556 -18.39 16.67 -13.38
C TYR A 556 -17.80 16.10 -12.10
N VAL A 557 -18.23 16.64 -10.98
CA VAL A 557 -17.85 16.22 -9.63
C VAL A 557 -19.09 15.77 -8.84
N GLU A 558 -18.90 15.07 -7.73
CA GLU A 558 -19.99 14.44 -6.97
C GLU A 558 -21.14 15.39 -6.58
N PRO A 559 -20.89 16.65 -6.20
CA PRO A 559 -21.97 17.60 -5.83
C PRO A 559 -22.75 18.16 -7.02
N ASP A 560 -22.33 17.91 -8.27
CA ASP A 560 -23.05 18.43 -9.43
C ASP A 560 -24.41 17.75 -9.56
N GLU A 561 -25.45 18.57 -9.80
CA GLU A 561 -26.83 18.12 -9.93
C GLU A 561 -27.02 17.27 -11.21
N PRO A 562 -27.67 16.10 -11.13
CA PRO A 562 -28.02 15.31 -12.30
C PRO A 562 -28.98 16.06 -13.24
N ALA A 563 -28.68 16.00 -14.54
CA ALA A 563 -29.50 16.58 -15.61
C ALA A 563 -29.55 15.61 -16.82
N PRO A 564 -30.07 14.37 -16.67
CA PRO A 564 -29.97 13.33 -17.67
C PRO A 564 -30.80 13.63 -18.92
N VAL A 565 -30.20 13.43 -20.11
CA VAL A 565 -30.86 13.69 -21.41
C VAL A 565 -31.44 12.43 -22.06
N CYS A 566 -31.01 11.23 -21.67
CA CYS A 566 -31.49 9.94 -22.21
C CYS A 566 -32.26 9.13 -21.18
N ALA A 567 -33.10 8.18 -21.62
CA ALA A 567 -33.89 7.31 -20.75
C ALA A 567 -33.05 6.52 -19.74
N TYR A 568 -31.91 5.99 -20.17
CA TYR A 568 -30.97 5.28 -19.29
C TYR A 568 -30.45 6.18 -18.17
N GLY A 569 -29.96 7.38 -18.52
CA GLY A 569 -29.47 8.36 -17.55
C GLY A 569 -30.59 8.77 -16.55
N LYS A 570 -31.83 8.97 -17.01
CA LYS A 570 -33.00 9.25 -16.16
C LYS A 570 -33.25 8.14 -15.16
N SER A 571 -33.18 6.86 -15.60
CA SER A 571 -33.35 5.71 -14.70
C SER A 571 -32.27 5.63 -13.63
N LYS A 572 -31.02 5.98 -13.96
CA LYS A 572 -29.91 6.00 -13.01
C LYS A 572 -30.01 7.17 -12.03
N ALA A 573 -30.34 8.36 -12.50
CA ALA A 573 -30.57 9.53 -11.62
C ALA A 573 -31.72 9.30 -10.65
N GLU A 574 -32.80 8.67 -11.10
CA GLU A 574 -33.94 8.29 -10.24
C GLU A 574 -33.52 7.26 -9.17
N ALA A 575 -32.65 6.28 -9.53
CA ALA A 575 -32.10 5.35 -8.58
C ALA A 575 -31.30 6.04 -7.46
N GLU A 576 -30.42 6.96 -7.82
CA GLU A 576 -29.63 7.75 -6.86
C GLU A 576 -30.56 8.49 -5.90
N ALA A 577 -31.56 9.23 -6.43
CA ALA A 577 -32.48 10.00 -5.62
C ALA A 577 -33.29 9.14 -4.64
N ARG A 578 -33.83 7.99 -5.10
CA ARG A 578 -34.59 7.07 -4.27
C ARG A 578 -33.71 6.42 -3.19
N LEU A 579 -32.52 5.96 -3.54
CA LEU A 579 -31.58 5.34 -2.59
C LEU A 579 -31.16 6.34 -1.52
N MET A 580 -30.73 7.53 -1.91
CA MET A 580 -30.32 8.56 -0.95
C MET A 580 -31.42 9.00 -0.02
N ALA A 581 -32.69 8.98 -0.47
CA ALA A 581 -33.86 9.26 0.37
C ALA A 581 -34.13 8.15 1.41
N ILE A 582 -33.78 6.89 1.09
CA ILE A 582 -33.97 5.73 1.98
C ILE A 582 -32.76 5.58 2.91
N ASP A 583 -31.57 5.63 2.35
CA ASP A 583 -30.31 5.33 3.02
C ASP A 583 -29.18 6.23 2.54
N SER A 584 -28.92 7.28 3.29
CA SER A 584 -27.82 8.23 2.99
C SER A 584 -26.43 7.58 3.10
N GLU A 585 -26.34 6.38 3.69
CA GLU A 585 -25.10 5.64 3.85
C GLU A 585 -24.86 4.60 2.75
N ALA A 586 -25.78 4.41 1.82
CA ALA A 586 -25.56 3.57 0.66
C ALA A 586 -24.39 4.12 -0.18
N LEU A 587 -23.49 3.24 -0.64
CA LEU A 587 -22.38 3.62 -1.49
C LEU A 587 -22.79 3.57 -2.96
N ILE A 588 -22.84 4.71 -3.62
CA ILE A 588 -23.24 4.86 -5.02
C ILE A 588 -22.03 5.25 -5.86
N ILE A 589 -21.68 4.43 -6.84
CA ILE A 589 -20.52 4.65 -7.71
C ILE A 589 -20.97 5.16 -9.06
N ARG A 590 -20.67 6.41 -9.40
CA ARG A 590 -20.77 6.91 -10.78
C ARG A 590 -19.49 6.59 -11.53
N THR A 591 -19.63 6.06 -12.74
CA THR A 591 -18.54 5.59 -13.58
C THR A 591 -18.89 5.74 -15.04
N SER A 592 -17.97 5.54 -15.98
CA SER A 592 -18.15 5.77 -17.40
C SER A 592 -17.37 4.75 -18.23
N ALA A 593 -17.82 4.48 -19.46
CA ALA A 593 -17.09 3.82 -20.55
C ALA A 593 -16.21 2.63 -20.11
N PHE A 594 -16.82 1.55 -19.66
CA PHE A 594 -16.15 0.36 -19.18
C PHE A 594 -15.27 -0.33 -20.23
N PHE A 595 -14.08 -0.74 -19.81
CA PHE A 595 -13.25 -1.68 -20.56
C PHE A 595 -12.51 -2.64 -19.61
N GLY A 596 -12.21 -3.83 -20.11
CA GLY A 596 -11.50 -4.80 -19.26
C GLY A 596 -11.32 -6.16 -19.93
N PRO A 597 -10.46 -7.02 -19.39
CA PRO A 597 -10.06 -8.29 -20.01
C PRO A 597 -11.18 -9.34 -20.04
N TRP A 598 -12.25 -9.15 -19.24
CA TRP A 598 -13.32 -10.14 -19.09
C TRP A 598 -14.60 -9.79 -19.86
N ASP A 599 -14.61 -8.65 -20.56
CA ASP A 599 -15.74 -8.20 -21.38
C ASP A 599 -15.35 -8.21 -22.84
N ARG A 600 -15.90 -9.17 -23.60
CA ARG A 600 -15.66 -9.29 -25.04
C ARG A 600 -16.57 -8.39 -25.89
N HIS A 601 -17.50 -7.68 -25.27
CA HIS A 601 -18.48 -6.84 -25.94
C HIS A 601 -18.20 -5.33 -25.76
N ASN A 602 -17.09 -4.97 -25.07
CA ASN A 602 -16.73 -3.57 -24.93
C ASN A 602 -16.07 -3.02 -26.21
N PHE A 603 -16.17 -1.72 -26.38
CA PHE A 603 -15.66 -1.00 -27.55
C PHE A 603 -14.16 -1.27 -27.81
N LEU A 604 -13.33 -1.28 -26.78
CA LEU A 604 -11.89 -1.49 -26.95
C LEU A 604 -11.53 -2.91 -27.35
N PHE A 605 -12.25 -3.90 -26.84
CA PHE A 605 -12.03 -5.28 -27.26
C PHE A 605 -12.40 -5.46 -28.74
N ASP A 606 -13.54 -4.95 -29.17
CA ASP A 606 -13.97 -4.97 -30.60
C ASP A 606 -12.97 -4.22 -31.47
N THR A 607 -12.51 -3.04 -31.04
CA THR A 607 -11.47 -2.25 -31.73
C THR A 607 -10.19 -3.06 -31.96
N ILE A 608 -9.62 -3.64 -30.92
CA ILE A 608 -8.38 -4.42 -31.01
C ILE A 608 -8.57 -5.64 -31.91
N GLU A 609 -9.72 -6.34 -31.82
CA GLU A 609 -10.00 -7.50 -32.66
C GLU A 609 -10.17 -7.16 -34.14
N LYS A 610 -10.86 -6.06 -34.46
CA LYS A 610 -10.98 -5.56 -35.83
C LYS A 610 -9.61 -5.18 -36.39
N LEU A 611 -8.83 -4.40 -35.68
CA LEU A 611 -7.50 -4.01 -36.14
C LEU A 611 -6.58 -5.20 -36.40
N LYS A 612 -6.62 -6.24 -35.54
CA LYS A 612 -5.86 -7.49 -35.74
C LYS A 612 -6.27 -8.25 -37.02
N ARG A 613 -7.54 -8.13 -37.43
CA ARG A 613 -8.04 -8.72 -38.67
C ARG A 613 -7.79 -7.82 -39.91
N GLY A 614 -7.19 -6.64 -39.69
CA GLY A 614 -6.99 -5.64 -40.76
C GLY A 614 -8.28 -4.94 -41.18
N GLU A 615 -9.30 -4.94 -40.33
CA GLU A 615 -10.58 -4.29 -40.57
C GLU A 615 -10.54 -2.82 -40.11
N GLU A 616 -11.31 -1.96 -40.79
CA GLU A 616 -11.45 -0.55 -40.43
C GLU A 616 -12.27 -0.42 -39.14
N VAL A 617 -11.83 0.46 -38.23
CA VAL A 617 -12.58 0.89 -37.05
C VAL A 617 -13.08 2.31 -37.27
N VAL A 618 -14.35 2.54 -36.96
CA VAL A 618 -14.97 3.85 -37.09
C VAL A 618 -15.29 4.40 -35.70
N ALA A 619 -14.76 5.58 -35.37
CA ALA A 619 -14.99 6.20 -34.07
C ALA A 619 -15.18 7.73 -34.20
N SER A 620 -15.94 8.31 -33.27
CA SER A 620 -16.30 9.74 -33.24
C SER A 620 -15.52 10.52 -32.19
N ASP A 621 -15.27 11.79 -32.47
CA ASP A 621 -14.71 12.76 -31.49
C ASP A 621 -15.78 13.63 -30.82
N ARG A 622 -17.07 13.37 -31.07
CA ARG A 622 -18.18 14.17 -30.55
C ARG A 622 -18.35 14.06 -29.03
N THR A 623 -18.17 12.85 -28.50
CA THR A 623 -18.39 12.60 -27.06
C THR A 623 -17.06 12.36 -26.39
N ILE A 624 -16.81 13.14 -25.35
CA ILE A 624 -15.66 12.99 -24.45
C ILE A 624 -16.11 12.25 -23.21
N VAL A 625 -15.36 11.24 -22.83
CA VAL A 625 -15.66 10.34 -21.68
C VAL A 625 -14.44 10.14 -20.80
N SER A 626 -14.65 9.62 -19.60
CA SER A 626 -13.60 9.13 -18.69
C SER A 626 -13.60 7.60 -18.68
N PRO A 627 -12.81 6.92 -19.53
CA PRO A 627 -12.83 5.46 -19.59
C PRO A 627 -12.45 4.81 -18.27
N THR A 628 -13.09 3.68 -17.95
CA THR A 628 -12.92 3.02 -16.66
C THR A 628 -12.50 1.56 -16.84
N TYR A 629 -11.29 1.23 -16.37
CA TYR A 629 -10.77 -0.13 -16.36
C TYR A 629 -11.44 -0.93 -15.24
N VAL A 630 -12.22 -1.93 -15.60
CA VAL A 630 -13.05 -2.70 -14.67
C VAL A 630 -12.28 -3.30 -13.50
N PRO A 631 -11.07 -3.88 -13.65
CA PRO A 631 -10.28 -4.32 -12.50
C PRO A 631 -9.97 -3.22 -11.50
N ASP A 632 -9.59 -2.02 -11.94
CA ASP A 632 -9.29 -0.86 -11.07
C ASP A 632 -10.56 -0.40 -10.33
N LEU A 633 -11.68 -0.31 -11.06
CA LEU A 633 -12.99 0.05 -10.50
C LEU A 633 -13.40 -0.90 -9.36
N VAL A 634 -13.31 -2.20 -9.61
CA VAL A 634 -13.68 -3.22 -8.62
C VAL A 634 -12.79 -3.16 -7.38
N GLN A 635 -11.47 -3.00 -7.57
CA GLN A 635 -10.53 -2.86 -6.45
C GLN A 635 -10.85 -1.64 -5.59
N ALA A 636 -11.04 -0.46 -6.22
CA ALA A 636 -11.36 0.77 -5.50
C ALA A 636 -12.74 0.69 -4.81
N THR A 637 -13.73 0.10 -5.47
CA THR A 637 -15.06 -0.09 -4.86
C THR A 637 -15.00 -0.99 -3.62
N LEU A 638 -14.25 -2.09 -3.68
CA LEU A 638 -14.06 -2.97 -2.51
C LEU A 638 -13.33 -2.24 -1.38
N ASP A 639 -12.33 -1.43 -1.70
CA ASP A 639 -11.62 -0.65 -0.69
C ASP A 639 -12.52 0.41 -0.04
N LEU A 640 -13.36 1.11 -0.81
CA LEU A 640 -14.35 2.06 -0.27
C LEU A 640 -15.39 1.35 0.62
N LEU A 641 -15.90 0.20 0.20
CA LEU A 641 -16.82 -0.60 1.01
C LEU A 641 -16.15 -1.05 2.33
N LEU A 642 -14.92 -1.51 2.28
CA LEU A 642 -14.16 -1.92 3.46
C LEU A 642 -13.83 -0.75 4.39
N ASP A 643 -13.61 0.43 3.83
CA ASP A 643 -13.36 1.66 4.57
C ASP A 643 -14.67 2.27 5.16
N ASP A 644 -15.84 1.62 4.98
CA ASP A 644 -17.18 2.10 5.36
C ASP A 644 -17.50 3.47 4.75
N GLU A 645 -17.11 3.68 3.49
CA GLU A 645 -17.46 4.89 2.76
C GLU A 645 -18.90 4.84 2.26
N SER A 646 -19.50 6.01 2.14
CA SER A 646 -20.91 6.18 1.81
C SER A 646 -21.15 7.33 0.84
N GLY A 647 -22.39 7.45 0.37
CA GLY A 647 -22.82 8.47 -0.57
C GLY A 647 -22.27 8.26 -1.97
N ILE A 648 -22.26 9.34 -2.77
CA ILE A 648 -21.86 9.30 -4.17
C ILE A 648 -20.35 9.43 -4.31
N TRP A 649 -19.73 8.55 -5.12
CA TRP A 649 -18.33 8.57 -5.51
C TRP A 649 -18.20 8.50 -7.02
N HIS A 650 -17.28 9.31 -7.59
CA HIS A 650 -16.87 9.18 -8.98
C HIS A 650 -15.63 8.30 -9.09
N LEU A 651 -15.73 7.18 -9.80
CA LEU A 651 -14.62 6.26 -10.03
C LEU A 651 -14.40 6.05 -11.53
N THR A 652 -13.38 6.71 -12.07
CA THR A 652 -12.90 6.55 -13.46
C THR A 652 -11.38 6.61 -13.47
N ASN A 653 -10.73 6.03 -14.48
CA ASN A 653 -9.31 6.26 -14.68
C ASN A 653 -9.04 7.73 -15.02
N GLN A 654 -7.86 8.22 -14.62
CA GLN A 654 -7.51 9.63 -14.83
C GLN A 654 -7.22 9.86 -16.32
N GLY A 655 -8.01 10.72 -16.93
CA GLY A 655 -7.94 11.08 -18.35
C GLY A 655 -9.32 11.32 -18.93
N ALA A 656 -9.38 12.22 -19.91
CA ALA A 656 -10.57 12.56 -20.68
C ALA A 656 -10.23 12.39 -22.16
N VAL A 657 -10.96 11.55 -22.87
CA VAL A 657 -10.70 11.23 -24.27
C VAL A 657 -11.99 11.07 -25.05
N SER A 658 -11.97 11.39 -26.34
CA SER A 658 -13.04 10.99 -27.26
C SER A 658 -12.96 9.48 -27.55
N TRP A 659 -14.03 8.92 -28.08
CA TRP A 659 -14.02 7.52 -28.52
C TRP A 659 -12.98 7.25 -29.60
N HIS A 660 -12.69 8.24 -30.47
CA HIS A 660 -11.63 8.12 -31.51
C HIS A 660 -10.24 8.10 -30.83
N GLU A 661 -9.95 9.02 -29.92
CA GLU A 661 -8.68 9.05 -29.19
C GLU A 661 -8.49 7.77 -28.37
N LEU A 662 -9.54 7.30 -27.71
CA LEU A 662 -9.50 6.07 -26.93
C LEU A 662 -9.14 4.85 -27.82
N ALA A 663 -9.72 4.77 -29.02
CA ALA A 663 -9.36 3.72 -29.99
C ALA A 663 -7.90 3.81 -30.40
N CYS A 664 -7.40 5.03 -30.69
CA CYS A 664 -6.01 5.27 -31.07
C CYS A 664 -5.01 4.92 -29.95
N GLU A 665 -5.31 5.30 -28.71
CA GLU A 665 -4.47 4.98 -27.55
C GLU A 665 -4.45 3.47 -27.26
N ALA A 666 -5.60 2.79 -27.36
CA ALA A 666 -5.69 1.34 -27.23
C ALA A 666 -4.89 0.59 -28.31
N ALA A 667 -4.96 1.06 -29.57
CA ALA A 667 -4.16 0.52 -30.68
C ALA A 667 -2.66 0.70 -30.40
N ALA A 668 -2.25 1.87 -29.93
CA ALA A 668 -0.85 2.14 -29.56
C ALA A 668 -0.36 1.24 -28.42
N ALA A 669 -1.16 1.08 -27.36
CA ALA A 669 -0.85 0.17 -26.24
C ALA A 669 -0.72 -1.29 -26.69
N ALA A 670 -1.55 -1.72 -27.65
CA ALA A 670 -1.52 -3.06 -28.26
C ALA A 670 -0.50 -3.21 -29.39
N LYS A 671 0.27 -2.16 -29.72
CA LYS A 671 1.25 -2.12 -30.81
C LYS A 671 0.61 -2.44 -32.22
N LEU A 672 -0.60 -1.95 -32.43
CA LEU A 672 -1.36 -2.12 -33.67
C LEU A 672 -1.34 -0.83 -34.48
N ASP A 673 -1.60 -0.97 -35.79
CA ASP A 673 -1.65 0.18 -36.73
C ASP A 673 -2.92 1.02 -36.48
N ARG A 674 -2.74 2.27 -36.08
CA ARG A 674 -3.81 3.22 -35.83
C ARG A 674 -4.39 3.86 -37.13
N HIS A 675 -3.70 3.73 -38.28
CA HIS A 675 -4.19 4.31 -39.51
C HIS A 675 -5.48 3.66 -40.04
N ALA A 676 -5.80 2.47 -39.56
CA ALA A 676 -7.08 1.82 -39.84
C ALA A 676 -8.25 2.34 -38.96
N ILE A 677 -8.00 3.32 -38.10
CA ILE A 677 -9.05 3.96 -37.28
C ILE A 677 -9.49 5.24 -37.97
N ARG A 678 -10.71 5.21 -38.53
CA ARG A 678 -11.30 6.35 -39.23
C ARG A 678 -12.13 7.21 -38.31
N LEU A 679 -11.79 8.51 -38.28
CA LEU A 679 -12.56 9.51 -37.57
C LEU A 679 -13.87 9.83 -38.33
N VAL A 680 -14.99 9.74 -37.63
CA VAL A 680 -16.26 10.28 -38.09
C VAL A 680 -16.51 11.58 -37.33
N ARG A 681 -16.46 12.69 -38.08
CA ARG A 681 -16.81 14.00 -37.53
C ARG A 681 -18.32 14.18 -37.53
N PRO A 682 -18.90 14.72 -36.44
CA PRO A 682 -20.28 15.13 -36.44
C PRO A 682 -20.51 16.28 -37.47
N ALA A 683 -21.78 16.65 -37.75
CA ALA A 683 -22.09 17.84 -38.51
C ALA A 683 -21.43 19.09 -37.84
N GLU A 684 -21.05 20.10 -38.68
CA GLU A 684 -20.25 21.25 -38.23
C GLU A 684 -20.90 22.04 -37.07
N ASP A 685 -22.22 21.95 -36.93
CA ASP A 685 -23.04 22.61 -35.90
C ASP A 685 -23.42 21.68 -34.72
N ALA A 686 -22.96 20.45 -34.68
CA ALA A 686 -23.26 19.52 -33.59
C ALA A 686 -22.39 19.83 -32.35
N GLU A 687 -23.02 20.20 -31.24
CA GLU A 687 -22.34 20.42 -29.97
C GLU A 687 -21.57 19.17 -29.51
N GLN A 688 -20.35 19.38 -29.00
CA GLN A 688 -19.59 18.36 -28.30
C GLN A 688 -20.28 18.05 -26.96
N ILE A 689 -20.33 16.78 -26.60
CA ILE A 689 -20.89 16.30 -25.33
C ILE A 689 -19.73 15.86 -24.46
N ASP A 690 -19.56 16.48 -23.30
CA ASP A 690 -18.48 16.16 -22.35
C ASP A 690 -19.10 15.66 -21.02
N THR A 691 -19.16 14.32 -20.88
CA THR A 691 -19.64 13.66 -19.65
C THR A 691 -18.50 13.21 -18.75
N THR A 692 -17.32 13.76 -18.90
CA THR A 692 -16.16 13.38 -18.10
C THR A 692 -16.40 13.60 -16.61
N LEU A 693 -15.85 12.67 -15.82
CA LEU A 693 -15.96 12.67 -14.36
C LEU A 693 -14.61 13.01 -13.73
N SER A 694 -14.65 13.83 -12.69
CA SER A 694 -13.58 14.06 -11.74
C SER A 694 -14.09 13.80 -10.34
N SER A 695 -13.24 13.86 -9.31
CA SER A 695 -13.67 13.64 -7.93
C SER A 695 -13.10 14.70 -7.00
N ARG A 696 -13.96 15.25 -6.12
CA ARG A 696 -13.54 16.07 -4.97
C ARG A 696 -13.16 15.21 -3.77
N ARG A 697 -13.54 13.94 -3.79
CA ARG A 697 -13.26 12.98 -2.71
C ARG A 697 -11.94 12.23 -2.90
N GLY A 698 -11.36 12.29 -4.11
CA GLY A 698 -10.07 11.71 -4.46
C GLY A 698 -10.09 10.95 -5.79
N LEU A 699 -9.03 11.11 -6.56
CA LEU A 699 -8.83 10.36 -7.81
C LEU A 699 -8.20 8.99 -7.46
N LEU A 700 -9.05 8.00 -7.21
CA LEU A 700 -8.62 6.70 -6.67
C LEU A 700 -8.05 5.75 -7.73
N LEU A 701 -8.43 5.91 -9.00
CA LEU A 701 -7.94 5.07 -10.09
C LEU A 701 -6.71 5.71 -10.74
N ARG A 702 -5.83 4.88 -11.26
CA ARG A 702 -4.58 5.29 -11.92
C ARG A 702 -4.82 5.98 -13.27
N PRO A 703 -3.79 6.59 -13.88
CA PRO A 703 -3.87 7.18 -15.22
C PRO A 703 -4.30 6.16 -16.30
N LEU A 704 -5.08 6.63 -17.28
CA LEU A 704 -5.68 5.82 -18.33
C LEU A 704 -4.63 5.06 -19.16
N ASN A 705 -3.51 5.68 -19.50
CA ASN A 705 -2.42 5.05 -20.26
C ASN A 705 -1.85 3.80 -19.57
N GLN A 706 -1.74 3.79 -18.25
CA GLN A 706 -1.31 2.62 -17.48
C GLN A 706 -2.37 1.50 -17.52
N ALA A 707 -3.64 1.88 -17.40
CA ALA A 707 -4.76 0.94 -17.48
C ALA A 707 -4.88 0.29 -18.87
N LEU A 708 -4.66 1.06 -19.95
CA LEU A 708 -4.64 0.57 -21.33
C LEU A 708 -3.46 -0.38 -21.59
N SER A 709 -2.29 -0.11 -21.03
CA SER A 709 -1.13 -1.01 -21.11
C SER A 709 -1.42 -2.37 -20.49
N ASP A 710 -2.04 -2.40 -19.32
CA ASP A 710 -2.42 -3.65 -18.66
C ASP A 710 -3.54 -4.38 -19.40
N PHE A 711 -4.51 -3.64 -19.93
CA PHE A 711 -5.56 -4.23 -20.77
C PHE A 711 -4.99 -4.93 -22.00
N ALA A 712 -4.07 -4.27 -22.73
CA ALA A 712 -3.41 -4.84 -23.90
C ALA A 712 -2.63 -6.13 -23.55
N SER A 713 -1.86 -6.09 -22.46
CA SER A 713 -1.07 -7.23 -21.96
C SER A 713 -1.96 -8.40 -21.50
N SER A 714 -3.04 -8.11 -20.80
CA SER A 714 -3.99 -9.12 -20.31
C SER A 714 -4.75 -9.80 -21.44
N SER A 715 -5.11 -9.05 -22.49
CA SER A 715 -5.80 -9.58 -23.69
C SER A 715 -4.93 -10.56 -24.46
N GLU A 716 -3.62 -10.36 -24.46
CA GLU A 716 -2.65 -11.26 -25.09
C GLU A 716 -2.44 -12.56 -24.26
N ALA A 717 -2.38 -12.44 -22.92
CA ALA A 717 -2.22 -13.58 -22.03
C ALA A 717 -3.45 -14.51 -22.04
N LEU A 718 -4.68 -13.97 -22.09
CA LEU A 718 -5.90 -14.78 -22.16
C LEU A 718 -6.00 -15.62 -23.42
N ARG A 719 -5.36 -15.22 -24.52
CA ARG A 719 -5.32 -16.01 -25.78
C ARG A 719 -4.33 -17.14 -25.78
N ARG A 720 -3.27 -17.06 -24.99
CA ARG A 720 -2.31 -18.17 -24.85
C ARG A 720 -2.86 -19.33 -24.00
N ILE A 721 -4.00 -19.12 -23.35
CA ILE A 721 -4.68 -20.07 -22.48
C ILE A 721 -5.93 -20.69 -23.16
N SER A 722 -6.46 -20.07 -24.22
CA SER A 722 -7.55 -20.59 -25.06
C SER A 722 -7.02 -21.34 -26.28
#